data_3c2513b5567d9d91fcd42fa06207543d
#
_entry.id   3c2513b5567d9d91fcd42fa06207543d
#
_cell.length_a   1.000
_cell.length_b   1.000
_cell.length_c   1.000
_cell.angle_alpha   90.00
_cell.angle_beta   90.00
_cell.angle_gamma   90.00
#
_symmetry.space_group_name_H-M   'P 1'
#
loop_
_entity.id
_entity.type
_entity.pdbx_description
1 polymer ?
#
loop_
_entity_poly.entity_id
_entity_poly.type
_entity_poly.pdbx_seq_one_letter_code
_entity_poly.pdbx_strand_id
1 'polypeptide(L)'
;MNLIRRIYVYVVCFISLQLLIAAINAMVGGFLRRSVDRNDDFLGWLVLQIATIIVAAPFYVGHWLWAEVSARKQTDERESVIRRLYLYATLSALLIYIIVAAVNGIQAILSPAFAVSAIFDELPTIFNSLATFGAAGILWMYHRLVAVQDEKATPEVSRGGLGLIKYLYRLLFSATGTVLVMVGVFGVLYVLLSPSNERVVSDFPIRIALLIVGGFVVIPFQFFLLIDPDSKEGVCEALSWLYSAGFGAIGLLLAVSGLQLVQSWLFARWNSDTSSLLPSAVSSLVVGAMALIYHEARLYRARNETLKLLRWLYGYGVSAAGMVGVVVGAITILRWGFDAVAGSRYRIPDVAAWWIIGAMMWGYYRFIVMPISSKPIGVLQRLYTFGFSGLGLTLATIGFIGVQEWLFSRLLGKGVARLPDALAALITGLPLWLGFWAWAQIRFAKGGDEEGKSDLRKAYLYVVIYIAVNTVVITTALLINGILRVLLRLPTEGGLGLLLAIIIATSALWAYHAFVLRSDIKRAGESKLQSGMERLYWYVIAAVGLLALVIGLAGDVNVLVRSLQKGFDAAQREQLAGFTATWLAGLPVWLMGWLPAQRRAARNDDLGADARRSILRKIYLYFYWLSSVLSVLFNAIFIVYQMLALFVGVLAGESILDTVTSLGQAIGFTVIGAVLWVYHFLVLRGDNSFAKREQEVVEQKDLEAWQTLRVIIVSEDETFAAPMAAELKKLLPHLSPEIVRLPVAEADIESKLAAADAIVTPWTLAQQTHIANSPAHKIIVPIPLKDATWIGLSQMANYEVQIAQAVRGVLQKKKLHESV
;
A
#
# COMPACT_ATOMS: atom_id res chain seq x y z
N MET A 1 1.53 -15.99 -17.76
CA MET A 1 0.19 -15.62 -17.17
C MET A 1 0.06 -14.11 -17.20
N ASN A 2 -1.13 -13.55 -17.43
CA ASN A 2 -1.35 -12.11 -17.30
C ASN A 2 -1.18 -11.68 -15.84
N LEU A 3 -0.66 -10.48 -15.59
CA LEU A 3 -0.38 -9.90 -14.27
C LEU A 3 -1.51 -10.12 -13.26
N ILE A 4 -2.73 -9.91 -13.67
CA ILE A 4 -3.94 -9.98 -12.87
C ILE A 4 -4.25 -11.40 -12.42
N ARG A 5 -4.11 -12.37 -13.33
CA ARG A 5 -4.28 -13.78 -13.01
C ARG A 5 -3.24 -14.25 -11.98
N ARG A 6 -2.01 -13.73 -12.06
CA ARG A 6 -0.97 -13.96 -11.05
C ARG A 6 -1.39 -13.43 -9.70
N ILE A 7 -1.85 -12.16 -9.64
CA ILE A 7 -2.33 -11.56 -8.37
C ILE A 7 -3.43 -12.43 -7.76
N TYR A 8 -4.45 -12.79 -8.54
CA TYR A 8 -5.54 -13.64 -8.06
C TYR A 8 -5.03 -14.96 -7.48
N VAL A 9 -4.25 -15.71 -8.25
CA VAL A 9 -3.77 -17.05 -7.83
C VAL A 9 -2.96 -16.94 -6.54
N TYR A 10 -2.02 -15.99 -6.45
CA TYR A 10 -1.15 -15.89 -5.27
C TYR A 10 -1.84 -15.28 -4.05
N VAL A 11 -2.82 -14.40 -4.23
CA VAL A 11 -3.63 -13.90 -3.10
C VAL A 11 -4.51 -15.01 -2.54
N VAL A 12 -5.15 -15.80 -3.40
CA VAL A 12 -5.94 -16.95 -2.95
C VAL A 12 -5.05 -17.99 -2.24
N CYS A 13 -3.87 -18.29 -2.80
CA CYS A 13 -2.89 -19.16 -2.13
C CYS A 13 -2.50 -18.63 -0.74
N PHE A 14 -2.22 -17.34 -0.64
CA PHE A 14 -1.81 -16.75 0.63
C PHE A 14 -2.90 -16.84 1.68
N ILE A 15 -4.11 -16.39 1.35
CA ILE A 15 -5.24 -16.35 2.29
C ILE A 15 -5.63 -17.78 2.71
N SER A 16 -5.78 -18.70 1.75
CA SER A 16 -6.16 -20.08 2.05
C SER A 16 -5.09 -20.82 2.88
N LEU A 17 -3.81 -20.53 2.66
CA LEU A 17 -2.73 -21.07 3.49
C LEU A 17 -2.80 -20.53 4.93
N GLN A 18 -3.06 -19.21 5.11
CA GLN A 18 -3.18 -18.64 6.46
C GLN A 18 -4.38 -19.23 7.21
N LEU A 19 -5.52 -19.39 6.54
CA LEU A 19 -6.70 -20.03 7.11
C LEU A 19 -6.41 -21.48 7.52
N LEU A 20 -5.71 -22.23 6.68
CA LEU A 20 -5.34 -23.62 6.93
C LEU A 20 -4.41 -23.73 8.16
N ILE A 21 -3.38 -22.89 8.24
CA ILE A 21 -2.45 -22.85 9.36
C ILE A 21 -3.18 -22.47 10.65
N ALA A 22 -4.02 -21.45 10.60
CA ALA A 22 -4.78 -21.00 11.75
C ALA A 22 -5.72 -22.09 12.27
N ALA A 23 -6.44 -22.78 11.39
CA ALA A 23 -7.35 -23.87 11.76
C ALA A 23 -6.60 -25.08 12.34
N ILE A 24 -5.47 -25.50 11.73
CA ILE A 24 -4.65 -26.60 12.27
C ILE A 24 -4.08 -26.23 13.64
N ASN A 25 -3.53 -25.01 13.78
CA ASN A 25 -2.97 -24.55 15.05
C ASN A 25 -4.04 -24.45 16.15
N ALA A 26 -5.19 -23.89 15.82
CA ALA A 26 -6.33 -23.86 16.72
C ALA A 26 -6.75 -25.27 17.13
N MET A 27 -6.87 -26.21 16.20
CA MET A 27 -7.25 -27.59 16.46
C MET A 27 -6.27 -28.28 17.43
N VAL A 28 -4.95 -28.15 17.19
CA VAL A 28 -3.93 -28.68 18.08
C VAL A 28 -4.03 -28.07 19.50
N GLY A 29 -4.13 -26.74 19.57
CA GLY A 29 -4.27 -26.03 20.85
C GLY A 29 -5.54 -26.40 21.61
N GLY A 30 -6.64 -26.60 20.89
CA GLY A 30 -7.91 -27.01 21.49
C GLY A 30 -7.88 -28.42 22.08
N PHE A 31 -7.30 -29.38 21.37
CA PHE A 31 -7.10 -30.74 21.88
C PHE A 31 -6.24 -30.75 23.16
N LEU A 32 -5.17 -29.97 23.18
CA LEU A 32 -4.27 -29.87 24.33
C LEU A 32 -4.97 -29.22 25.54
N ARG A 33 -5.79 -28.21 25.35
CA ARG A 33 -6.53 -27.54 26.41
C ARG A 33 -7.63 -28.46 26.99
N ARG A 34 -8.31 -29.22 26.14
CA ARG A 34 -9.37 -30.15 26.57
C ARG A 34 -8.83 -31.26 27.47
N SER A 35 -7.56 -31.62 27.36
CA SER A 35 -6.95 -32.58 28.29
C SER A 35 -6.89 -32.05 29.74
N VAL A 36 -7.02 -30.71 29.92
CA VAL A 36 -6.92 -30.00 31.21
C VAL A 36 -8.29 -29.44 31.63
N ASP A 37 -9.09 -28.91 30.66
CA ASP A 37 -10.35 -28.23 30.94
C ASP A 37 -11.51 -28.86 30.12
N ARG A 38 -12.55 -29.38 30.76
CA ARG A 38 -13.71 -30.01 30.11
C ARG A 38 -14.79 -28.96 29.84
N ASN A 39 -14.64 -28.17 28.80
CA ASN A 39 -15.63 -27.18 28.40
C ASN A 39 -16.58 -27.76 27.34
N ASP A 40 -17.89 -27.51 27.47
CA ASP A 40 -18.93 -28.13 26.61
C ASP A 40 -18.94 -27.67 25.16
N ASP A 41 -18.35 -26.49 24.85
CA ASP A 41 -18.30 -25.91 23.49
C ASP A 41 -17.23 -26.47 22.57
N PHE A 42 -16.49 -27.48 22.98
CA PHE A 42 -15.38 -28.05 22.18
C PHE A 42 -15.82 -28.60 20.83
N LEU A 43 -16.98 -29.22 20.73
CA LEU A 43 -17.45 -29.82 19.49
C LEU A 43 -17.78 -28.77 18.42
N GLY A 44 -18.42 -27.66 18.81
CA GLY A 44 -18.73 -26.56 17.91
C GLY A 44 -17.47 -25.91 17.38
N TRP A 45 -16.50 -25.68 18.24
CA TRP A 45 -15.21 -25.16 17.88
C TRP A 45 -14.43 -26.11 16.96
N LEU A 46 -14.42 -27.42 17.22
CA LEU A 46 -13.75 -28.43 16.39
C LEU A 46 -14.37 -28.52 14.99
N VAL A 47 -15.70 -28.49 14.91
CA VAL A 47 -16.43 -28.49 13.64
C VAL A 47 -16.04 -27.29 12.79
N LEU A 48 -15.87 -26.12 13.37
CA LEU A 48 -15.41 -24.91 12.66
C LEU A 48 -14.00 -25.11 12.08
N GLN A 49 -13.07 -25.67 12.86
CA GLN A 49 -11.71 -25.92 12.36
C GLN A 49 -11.71 -26.95 11.22
N ILE A 50 -12.49 -28.03 11.35
CA ILE A 50 -12.63 -29.06 10.33
C ILE A 50 -13.25 -28.47 9.07
N ALA A 51 -14.33 -27.69 9.18
CA ALA A 51 -14.96 -27.02 8.05
C ALA A 51 -13.97 -26.09 7.31
N THR A 52 -13.18 -25.33 8.09
CA THR A 52 -12.15 -24.45 7.53
C THR A 52 -11.08 -25.24 6.77
N ILE A 53 -10.62 -26.36 7.31
CA ILE A 53 -9.63 -27.24 6.65
C ILE A 53 -10.21 -27.85 5.36
N ILE A 54 -11.44 -28.37 5.42
CA ILE A 54 -12.13 -28.98 4.26
C ILE A 54 -12.24 -28.00 3.09
N VAL A 55 -12.48 -26.71 3.39
CA VAL A 55 -12.63 -25.68 2.35
C VAL A 55 -11.27 -25.10 1.96
N ALA A 56 -10.44 -24.68 2.91
CA ALA A 56 -9.19 -23.97 2.61
C ALA A 56 -8.12 -24.87 1.97
N ALA A 57 -8.05 -26.16 2.33
CA ALA A 57 -7.03 -27.07 1.81
C ALA A 57 -7.14 -27.30 0.29
N PRO A 58 -8.32 -27.63 -0.30
CA PRO A 58 -8.45 -27.74 -1.76
C PRO A 58 -8.15 -26.42 -2.48
N PHE A 59 -8.57 -25.27 -1.91
CA PHE A 59 -8.27 -23.97 -2.51
C PHE A 59 -6.77 -23.71 -2.55
N TYR A 60 -6.07 -23.93 -1.44
CA TYR A 60 -4.62 -23.77 -1.39
C TYR A 60 -3.90 -24.72 -2.35
N VAL A 61 -4.18 -26.02 -2.23
CA VAL A 61 -3.50 -27.07 -3.01
C VAL A 61 -3.75 -26.86 -4.50
N GLY A 62 -4.99 -26.60 -4.91
CA GLY A 62 -5.34 -26.41 -6.32
C GLY A 62 -4.64 -25.19 -6.92
N HIS A 63 -4.68 -24.03 -6.26
CA HIS A 63 -4.05 -22.80 -6.76
C HIS A 63 -2.52 -22.87 -6.69
N TRP A 64 -1.96 -23.48 -5.63
CA TRP A 64 -0.53 -23.64 -5.48
C TRP A 64 0.05 -24.62 -6.53
N LEU A 65 -0.57 -25.76 -6.75
CA LEU A 65 -0.17 -26.69 -7.81
C LEU A 65 -0.24 -26.02 -9.19
N TRP A 66 -1.28 -25.24 -9.42
CA TRP A 66 -1.39 -24.48 -10.67
C TRP A 66 -0.26 -23.45 -10.83
N ALA A 67 0.08 -22.71 -9.76
CA ALA A 67 1.20 -21.78 -9.75
C ALA A 67 2.54 -22.50 -10.00
N GLU A 68 2.77 -23.65 -9.34
CA GLU A 68 3.99 -24.45 -9.49
C GLU A 68 4.13 -25.07 -10.89
N VAL A 69 3.06 -25.61 -11.45
CA VAL A 69 3.05 -26.15 -12.83
C VAL A 69 3.32 -25.03 -13.83
N SER A 70 2.76 -23.84 -13.61
CA SER A 70 3.02 -22.67 -14.46
C SER A 70 4.48 -22.23 -14.37
N ALA A 71 5.07 -22.20 -13.16
CA ALA A 71 6.45 -21.84 -12.94
C ALA A 71 7.46 -22.85 -13.52
N ARG A 72 7.09 -24.12 -13.59
CA ARG A 72 7.92 -25.15 -14.24
C ARG A 72 7.88 -25.06 -15.77
N LYS A 73 6.75 -24.61 -16.35
CA LYS A 73 6.57 -24.52 -17.80
C LYS A 73 7.06 -23.19 -18.40
N GLN A 74 7.08 -22.12 -17.62
CA GLN A 74 7.37 -20.77 -18.10
C GLN A 74 8.35 -20.06 -17.16
N THR A 75 9.53 -19.69 -17.68
CA THR A 75 10.54 -18.92 -16.93
C THR A 75 10.01 -17.57 -16.44
N ASP A 76 9.18 -16.89 -17.24
CA ASP A 76 8.53 -15.63 -16.91
C ASP A 76 7.72 -15.68 -15.60
N GLU A 77 7.26 -16.87 -15.20
CA GLU A 77 6.53 -17.03 -13.94
C GLU A 77 7.47 -16.96 -12.74
N ARG A 78 8.68 -17.57 -12.85
CA ARG A 78 9.70 -17.49 -11.82
C ARG A 78 10.32 -16.10 -11.69
N GLU A 79 10.32 -15.33 -12.77
CA GLU A 79 10.76 -13.93 -12.83
C GLU A 79 9.67 -12.96 -12.34
N SER A 80 8.48 -13.44 -12.03
CA SER A 80 7.37 -12.60 -11.62
C SER A 80 7.59 -11.98 -10.25
N VAL A 81 7.48 -10.65 -10.17
CA VAL A 81 7.48 -9.87 -8.92
C VAL A 81 6.40 -10.37 -7.95
N ILE A 82 5.21 -10.76 -8.47
CA ILE A 82 4.08 -11.22 -7.65
C ILE A 82 4.37 -12.57 -7.01
N ARG A 83 4.99 -13.50 -7.74
CA ARG A 83 5.42 -14.79 -7.18
C ARG A 83 6.46 -14.56 -6.06
N ARG A 84 7.43 -13.68 -6.29
CA ARG A 84 8.40 -13.33 -5.26
C ARG A 84 7.76 -12.68 -4.05
N LEU A 85 6.85 -11.75 -4.28
CA LEU A 85 6.10 -11.09 -3.20
C LEU A 85 5.30 -12.12 -2.38
N TYR A 86 4.59 -13.05 -3.04
CA TYR A 86 3.89 -14.14 -2.38
C TYR A 86 4.84 -14.99 -1.51
N LEU A 87 5.95 -15.45 -2.07
CA LEU A 87 6.91 -16.29 -1.35
C LEU A 87 7.45 -15.59 -0.10
N TYR A 88 7.89 -14.33 -0.22
CA TYR A 88 8.43 -13.60 0.92
C TYR A 88 7.36 -13.12 1.90
N ALA A 89 6.13 -12.83 1.45
CA ALA A 89 5.00 -12.58 2.33
C ALA A 89 4.63 -13.82 3.15
N THR A 90 4.61 -14.99 2.50
CA THR A 90 4.37 -16.28 3.17
C THR A 90 5.48 -16.60 4.16
N LEU A 91 6.75 -16.44 3.77
CA LEU A 91 7.89 -16.60 4.68
C LEU A 91 7.79 -15.64 5.88
N SER A 92 7.32 -14.41 5.66
CA SER A 92 7.13 -13.43 6.73
C SER A 92 6.04 -13.87 7.70
N ALA A 93 4.88 -14.28 7.19
CA ALA A 93 3.77 -14.74 8.03
C ALA A 93 4.18 -15.97 8.85
N LEU A 94 4.84 -16.94 8.23
CA LEU A 94 5.33 -18.14 8.92
C LEU A 94 6.36 -17.83 9.99
N LEU A 95 7.28 -16.90 9.72
CA LEU A 95 8.29 -16.49 10.70
C LEU A 95 7.66 -15.74 11.88
N ILE A 96 6.56 -15.01 11.69
CA ILE A 96 5.77 -14.41 12.77
C ILE A 96 5.18 -15.50 13.65
N TYR A 97 4.59 -16.56 13.09
CA TYR A 97 4.10 -17.71 13.88
C TYR A 97 5.24 -18.36 14.67
N ILE A 98 6.42 -18.53 14.09
CA ILE A 98 7.59 -19.08 14.76
C ILE A 98 8.03 -18.18 15.93
N ILE A 99 8.10 -16.86 15.73
CA ILE A 99 8.47 -15.88 16.75
C ILE A 99 7.47 -15.90 17.90
N VAL A 100 6.18 -15.84 17.62
CA VAL A 100 5.12 -15.83 18.63
C VAL A 100 5.13 -17.16 19.43
N ALA A 101 5.25 -18.29 18.74
CA ALA A 101 5.35 -19.59 19.40
C ALA A 101 6.61 -19.69 20.28
N ALA A 102 7.75 -19.17 19.82
CA ALA A 102 8.96 -19.16 20.63
C ALA A 102 8.83 -18.28 21.87
N VAL A 103 8.23 -17.08 21.76
CA VAL A 103 7.99 -16.19 22.90
C VAL A 103 7.06 -16.86 23.91
N ASN A 104 5.92 -17.39 23.47
CA ASN A 104 4.94 -18.04 24.33
C ASN A 104 5.53 -19.31 24.99
N GLY A 105 6.27 -20.12 24.23
CA GLY A 105 6.91 -21.33 24.75
C GLY A 105 7.98 -21.02 25.81
N ILE A 106 8.86 -20.04 25.57
CA ILE A 106 9.88 -19.63 26.53
C ILE A 106 9.23 -18.99 27.76
N GLN A 107 8.23 -18.14 27.58
CA GLN A 107 7.47 -17.57 28.70
C GLN A 107 6.87 -18.67 29.57
N ALA A 108 6.15 -19.64 28.99
CA ALA A 108 5.53 -20.75 29.71
C ALA A 108 6.58 -21.62 30.44
N ILE A 109 7.77 -21.83 29.86
CA ILE A 109 8.86 -22.56 30.53
C ILE A 109 9.40 -21.76 31.74
N LEU A 110 9.49 -20.44 31.60
CA LEU A 110 10.04 -19.56 32.66
C LEU A 110 9.03 -19.24 33.76
N SER A 111 7.72 -19.21 33.45
CA SER A 111 6.67 -18.82 34.42
C SER A 111 6.73 -19.57 35.74
N PRO A 112 6.95 -20.90 35.78
CA PRO A 112 7.10 -21.64 37.06
C PRO A 112 8.34 -21.23 37.86
N ALA A 113 9.45 -20.93 37.19
CA ALA A 113 10.69 -20.51 37.84
C ALA A 113 10.56 -19.17 38.60
N PHE A 114 9.61 -18.33 38.17
CA PHE A 114 9.29 -17.06 38.83
C PHE A 114 8.01 -17.13 39.68
N ALA A 115 7.52 -18.33 39.99
CA ALA A 115 6.32 -18.58 40.80
C ALA A 115 5.04 -17.91 40.24
N VAL A 116 4.98 -17.70 38.90
CA VAL A 116 3.82 -17.09 38.23
C VAL A 116 2.71 -18.12 38.04
N SER A 117 3.06 -19.38 37.72
CA SER A 117 2.13 -20.49 37.46
C SER A 117 2.75 -21.82 37.83
N ALA A 118 1.94 -22.89 38.02
CA ALA A 118 2.46 -24.24 38.13
C ALA A 118 2.88 -24.80 36.75
N ILE A 119 3.89 -25.67 36.70
CA ILE A 119 4.39 -26.25 35.45
C ILE A 119 3.29 -27.01 34.70
N PHE A 120 2.40 -27.68 35.41
CA PHE A 120 1.31 -28.43 34.77
C PHE A 120 0.28 -27.55 34.08
N ASP A 121 0.07 -26.31 34.55
CA ASP A 121 -0.83 -25.34 33.95
C ASP A 121 -0.26 -24.80 32.63
N GLU A 122 1.06 -24.78 32.49
CA GLU A 122 1.77 -24.29 31.31
C GLU A 122 2.01 -25.37 30.24
N LEU A 123 1.89 -26.65 30.56
CA LEU A 123 2.13 -27.75 29.60
C LEU A 123 1.32 -27.61 28.31
N PRO A 124 0.03 -27.26 28.30
CA PRO A 124 -0.74 -27.06 27.08
C PRO A 124 -0.14 -25.94 26.21
N THR A 125 0.31 -24.85 26.83
CA THR A 125 0.94 -23.71 26.12
C THR A 125 2.29 -24.12 25.55
N ILE A 126 3.11 -24.87 26.28
CA ILE A 126 4.41 -25.38 25.83
C ILE A 126 4.22 -26.30 24.63
N PHE A 127 3.33 -27.31 24.72
CA PHE A 127 3.10 -28.24 23.60
C PHE A 127 2.49 -27.55 22.38
N ASN A 128 1.55 -26.63 22.56
CA ASN A 128 0.98 -25.86 21.47
C ASN A 128 2.05 -24.98 20.79
N SER A 129 2.93 -24.38 21.57
CA SER A 129 4.04 -23.57 21.07
C SER A 129 5.03 -24.42 20.27
N LEU A 130 5.39 -25.60 20.78
CA LEU A 130 6.27 -26.53 20.06
C LEU A 130 5.64 -27.04 18.76
N ALA A 131 4.37 -27.39 18.77
CA ALA A 131 3.63 -27.83 17.59
C ALA A 131 3.54 -26.70 16.54
N THR A 132 3.21 -25.48 16.96
CA THR A 132 3.16 -24.30 16.07
C THR A 132 4.53 -23.98 15.51
N PHE A 133 5.56 -23.97 16.33
CA PHE A 133 6.94 -23.74 15.93
C PHE A 133 7.40 -24.78 14.89
N GLY A 134 7.14 -26.06 15.13
CA GLY A 134 7.49 -27.16 14.23
C GLY A 134 6.74 -27.08 12.90
N ALA A 135 5.43 -26.93 12.94
CA ALA A 135 4.59 -26.86 11.73
C ALA A 135 4.92 -25.63 10.88
N ALA A 136 5.00 -24.45 11.50
CA ALA A 136 5.38 -23.23 10.79
C ALA A 136 6.82 -23.29 10.28
N GLY A 137 7.75 -23.92 11.04
CA GLY A 137 9.14 -24.15 10.63
C GLY A 137 9.28 -25.03 9.40
N ILE A 138 8.53 -26.13 9.31
CA ILE A 138 8.51 -27.02 8.16
C ILE A 138 7.98 -26.28 6.92
N LEU A 139 6.86 -25.56 7.05
CA LEU A 139 6.29 -24.78 5.96
C LEU A 139 7.19 -23.63 5.52
N TRP A 140 7.84 -22.97 6.49
CA TRP A 140 8.83 -21.92 6.21
C TRP A 140 10.02 -22.48 5.43
N MET A 141 10.56 -23.64 5.84
CA MET A 141 11.64 -24.30 5.15
C MET A 141 11.24 -24.67 3.72
N TYR A 142 10.05 -25.23 3.52
CA TYR A 142 9.52 -25.57 2.19
C TYR A 142 9.49 -24.33 1.27
N HIS A 143 8.84 -23.24 1.70
CA HIS A 143 8.74 -22.02 0.90
C HIS A 143 10.13 -21.36 0.69
N ARG A 144 11.02 -21.50 1.68
CA ARG A 144 12.41 -21.02 1.54
C ARG A 144 13.17 -21.80 0.46
N LEU A 145 13.00 -23.11 0.40
CA LEU A 145 13.59 -23.94 -0.66
C LEU A 145 13.06 -23.55 -2.04
N VAL A 146 11.75 -23.34 -2.16
CA VAL A 146 11.14 -22.87 -3.43
C VAL A 146 11.71 -21.49 -3.82
N ALA A 147 11.80 -20.55 -2.87
CA ALA A 147 12.37 -19.24 -3.14
C ALA A 147 13.84 -19.32 -3.60
N VAL A 148 14.66 -20.18 -2.98
CA VAL A 148 16.07 -20.40 -3.38
C VAL A 148 16.17 -21.07 -4.74
N GLN A 149 15.27 -22.02 -5.07
CA GLN A 149 15.24 -22.64 -6.40
C GLN A 149 14.91 -21.63 -7.49
N ASP A 150 13.93 -20.75 -7.24
CA ASP A 150 13.58 -19.67 -8.16
C ASP A 150 14.73 -18.67 -8.32
N GLU A 151 15.43 -18.30 -7.23
CA GLU A 151 16.61 -17.43 -7.26
C GLU A 151 17.75 -18.02 -8.10
N LYS A 152 18.01 -19.32 -7.96
CA LYS A 152 19.05 -20.03 -8.74
C LYS A 152 18.70 -20.16 -10.21
N ALA A 153 17.41 -20.29 -10.54
CA ALA A 153 16.95 -20.40 -11.92
C ALA A 153 16.95 -19.07 -12.69
N THR A 154 16.96 -17.93 -11.97
CA THR A 154 16.88 -16.57 -12.56
C THR A 154 17.91 -15.61 -11.90
N PRO A 155 19.21 -15.87 -12.04
CA PRO A 155 20.23 -15.14 -11.28
C PRO A 155 20.36 -13.67 -11.67
N GLU A 156 20.19 -13.30 -12.92
CA GLU A 156 20.29 -11.92 -13.41
C GLU A 156 19.15 -11.03 -12.89
N VAL A 157 17.93 -11.53 -12.97
CA VAL A 157 16.74 -10.80 -12.50
C VAL A 157 16.70 -10.76 -10.97
N SER A 158 17.28 -11.77 -10.31
CA SER A 158 17.35 -11.87 -8.84
C SER A 158 18.32 -10.87 -8.21
N ARG A 159 19.32 -10.36 -8.96
CA ARG A 159 20.22 -9.27 -8.53
C ARG A 159 19.63 -7.88 -8.73
N GLY A 160 18.59 -7.75 -9.57
CA GLY A 160 17.90 -6.50 -9.84
C GLY A 160 16.75 -6.21 -8.89
N GLY A 161 15.63 -5.69 -9.43
CA GLY A 161 14.46 -5.28 -8.67
C GLY A 161 13.82 -6.36 -7.78
N LEU A 162 14.01 -7.66 -8.11
CA LEU A 162 13.54 -8.77 -7.27
C LEU A 162 14.40 -8.98 -6.01
N GLY A 163 15.66 -8.58 -6.01
CA GLY A 163 16.54 -8.57 -4.83
C GLY A 163 16.00 -7.65 -3.73
N LEU A 164 15.34 -6.56 -4.11
CA LEU A 164 14.72 -5.63 -3.17
C LEU A 164 13.67 -6.29 -2.25
N ILE A 165 12.85 -7.22 -2.76
CA ILE A 165 11.83 -7.92 -1.94
C ILE A 165 12.51 -8.76 -0.85
N LYS A 166 13.58 -9.46 -1.21
CA LYS A 166 14.39 -10.23 -0.26
C LYS A 166 15.06 -9.33 0.77
N TYR A 167 15.58 -8.20 0.34
CA TYR A 167 16.18 -7.20 1.21
C TYR A 167 15.17 -6.62 2.21
N LEU A 168 13.96 -6.26 1.74
CA LEU A 168 12.87 -5.79 2.58
C LEU A 168 12.44 -6.82 3.63
N TYR A 169 12.36 -8.09 3.26
CA TYR A 169 12.11 -9.20 4.19
C TYR A 169 13.17 -9.24 5.30
N ARG A 170 14.46 -9.16 4.95
CA ARG A 170 15.55 -9.15 5.92
C ARG A 170 15.50 -7.91 6.82
N LEU A 171 15.24 -6.76 6.24
CA LEU A 171 15.11 -5.50 6.97
C LEU A 171 13.94 -5.51 7.96
N LEU A 172 12.78 -6.06 7.54
CA LEU A 172 11.60 -6.21 8.38
C LEU A 172 11.92 -7.03 9.63
N PHE A 173 12.56 -8.18 9.47
CA PHE A 173 12.85 -9.04 10.63
C PHE A 173 14.04 -8.54 11.45
N SER A 174 14.96 -7.82 10.84
CA SER A 174 15.96 -7.05 11.61
C SER A 174 15.27 -5.99 12.48
N ALA A 175 14.30 -5.26 11.94
CA ALA A 175 13.51 -4.29 12.68
C ALA A 175 12.69 -4.95 13.79
N THR A 176 11.98 -6.04 13.47
CA THR A 176 11.21 -6.82 14.45
C THR A 176 12.08 -7.28 15.61
N GLY A 177 13.24 -7.88 15.32
CA GLY A 177 14.17 -8.32 16.34
C GLY A 177 14.70 -7.16 17.20
N THR A 178 15.01 -6.01 16.58
CA THR A 178 15.43 -4.79 17.32
C THR A 178 14.34 -4.31 18.28
N VAL A 179 13.09 -4.28 17.83
CA VAL A 179 11.93 -3.90 18.70
C VAL A 179 11.79 -4.88 19.87
N LEU A 180 11.84 -6.20 19.59
CA LEU A 180 11.75 -7.22 20.63
C LEU A 180 12.86 -7.07 21.66
N VAL A 181 14.10 -6.82 21.24
CA VAL A 181 15.24 -6.57 22.14
C VAL A 181 15.01 -5.31 22.95
N MET A 182 14.58 -4.20 22.32
CA MET A 182 14.31 -2.94 23.04
C MET A 182 13.22 -3.11 24.09
N VAL A 183 12.11 -3.78 23.76
CA VAL A 183 11.00 -4.05 24.68
C VAL A 183 11.44 -5.02 25.78
N GLY A 184 12.22 -6.03 25.43
CA GLY A 184 12.79 -6.98 26.39
C GLY A 184 13.72 -6.32 27.39
N VAL A 185 14.72 -5.54 26.91
CA VAL A 185 15.66 -4.80 27.77
C VAL A 185 14.92 -3.80 28.66
N PHE A 186 14.00 -3.02 28.08
CA PHE A 186 13.17 -2.08 28.82
C PHE A 186 12.41 -2.81 29.95
N GLY A 187 11.71 -3.89 29.63
CA GLY A 187 10.91 -4.64 30.59
C GLY A 187 11.76 -5.29 31.69
N VAL A 188 12.90 -5.88 31.35
CA VAL A 188 13.84 -6.44 32.33
C VAL A 188 14.35 -5.36 33.29
N LEU A 189 14.82 -4.23 32.77
CA LEU A 189 15.30 -3.11 33.59
C LEU A 189 14.18 -2.56 34.46
N TYR A 190 12.97 -2.40 33.91
CA TYR A 190 11.82 -1.90 34.63
C TYR A 190 11.48 -2.79 35.84
N VAL A 191 11.44 -4.11 35.65
CA VAL A 191 11.18 -5.07 36.73
C VAL A 191 12.29 -5.06 37.78
N LEU A 192 13.56 -5.04 37.36
CA LEU A 192 14.71 -5.02 38.27
C LEU A 192 14.77 -3.74 39.11
N LEU A 193 14.31 -2.62 38.59
CA LEU A 193 14.32 -1.32 39.29
C LEU A 193 13.02 -1.04 40.08
N SER A 194 11.95 -1.79 39.80
CA SER A 194 10.67 -1.60 40.49
C SER A 194 10.72 -2.18 41.92
N PRO A 195 10.13 -1.49 42.90
CA PRO A 195 9.91 -2.08 44.22
C PRO A 195 9.14 -3.39 44.07
N SER A 196 9.41 -4.39 44.89
CA SER A 196 8.84 -5.74 44.84
C SER A 196 7.29 -5.70 44.85
N ASN A 197 6.73 -5.66 43.64
CA ASN A 197 5.29 -5.70 43.40
C ASN A 197 5.00 -7.00 42.65
N GLU A 198 4.15 -7.87 43.17
CA GLU A 198 3.82 -9.18 42.61
C GLU A 198 3.37 -9.08 41.14
N ARG A 199 2.58 -8.06 40.80
CA ARG A 199 2.13 -7.83 39.39
C ARG A 199 3.27 -7.50 38.42
N VAL A 200 4.30 -6.82 38.88
CA VAL A 200 5.48 -6.45 38.05
C VAL A 200 6.36 -7.67 37.85
N VAL A 201 6.49 -8.53 38.85
CA VAL A 201 7.27 -9.77 38.78
C VAL A 201 6.60 -10.80 37.89
N SER A 202 5.27 -10.86 37.84
CA SER A 202 4.52 -11.76 36.97
C SER A 202 4.78 -11.54 35.48
N ASP A 203 5.17 -10.34 35.07
CA ASP A 203 5.53 -10.00 33.68
C ASP A 203 6.98 -10.35 33.28
N PHE A 204 7.82 -10.76 34.25
CA PHE A 204 9.24 -10.97 34.02
C PHE A 204 9.54 -12.09 33.02
N PRO A 205 8.86 -13.25 33.04
CA PRO A 205 9.07 -14.32 32.07
C PRO A 205 8.89 -13.86 30.62
N ILE A 206 7.84 -13.11 30.32
CA ILE A 206 7.61 -12.61 28.95
C ILE A 206 8.69 -11.60 28.52
N ARG A 207 9.19 -10.75 29.43
CA ARG A 207 10.25 -9.77 29.11
C ARG A 207 11.56 -10.47 28.73
N ILE A 208 11.91 -11.52 29.47
CA ILE A 208 13.07 -12.37 29.16
C ILE A 208 12.85 -13.10 27.83
N ALA A 209 11.68 -13.67 27.59
CA ALA A 209 11.34 -14.35 26.36
C ALA A 209 11.49 -13.42 25.15
N LEU A 210 10.98 -12.18 25.22
CA LEU A 210 11.12 -11.18 24.19
C LEU A 210 12.58 -10.83 23.92
N LEU A 211 13.39 -10.69 24.98
CA LEU A 211 14.83 -10.39 24.83
C LEU A 211 15.59 -11.53 24.13
N ILE A 212 15.35 -12.77 24.56
CA ILE A 212 15.98 -13.97 23.98
C ILE A 212 15.58 -14.12 22.52
N VAL A 213 14.28 -14.17 22.22
CA VAL A 213 13.78 -14.36 20.87
C VAL A 213 14.19 -13.20 19.98
N GLY A 214 14.10 -11.97 20.49
CA GLY A 214 14.55 -10.77 19.77
C GLY A 214 16.03 -10.85 19.40
N GLY A 215 16.89 -11.31 20.32
CA GLY A 215 18.31 -11.54 20.05
C GLY A 215 18.55 -12.58 18.94
N PHE A 216 17.85 -13.73 19.04
CA PHE A 216 17.91 -14.78 18.00
C PHE A 216 17.38 -14.33 16.64
N VAL A 217 16.46 -13.37 16.58
CA VAL A 217 15.95 -12.81 15.33
C VAL A 217 16.90 -11.72 14.82
N VAL A 218 17.26 -10.73 15.65
CA VAL A 218 18.03 -9.57 15.17
C VAL A 218 19.45 -9.94 14.68
N ILE A 219 20.15 -10.82 15.41
CA ILE A 219 21.54 -11.14 15.09
C ILE A 219 21.70 -11.74 13.68
N PRO A 220 20.98 -12.82 13.29
CA PRO A 220 21.11 -13.40 11.95
C PRO A 220 20.69 -12.42 10.85
N PHE A 221 19.58 -11.70 11.05
CA PHE A 221 19.09 -10.78 10.01
C PHE A 221 19.99 -9.55 9.83
N GLN A 222 20.58 -9.01 10.91
CA GLN A 222 21.62 -7.97 10.82
C GLN A 222 22.86 -8.48 10.12
N PHE A 223 23.31 -9.71 10.45
CA PHE A 223 24.46 -10.33 9.82
C PHE A 223 24.23 -10.52 8.31
N PHE A 224 23.04 -11.00 7.90
CA PHE A 224 22.71 -11.13 6.49
C PHE A 224 22.64 -9.78 5.75
N LEU A 225 22.21 -8.72 6.41
CA LEU A 225 22.22 -7.36 5.85
C LEU A 225 23.65 -6.80 5.67
N LEU A 226 24.58 -7.18 6.57
CA LEU A 226 25.98 -6.72 6.50
C LEU A 226 26.77 -7.42 5.41
N ILE A 227 26.49 -8.70 5.13
CA ILE A 227 27.23 -9.53 4.17
C ILE A 227 26.71 -9.38 2.74
N ASP A 228 25.44 -8.98 2.58
CA ASP A 228 24.83 -8.86 1.25
C ASP A 228 25.54 -7.77 0.43
N PRO A 229 26.17 -8.11 -0.72
CA PRO A 229 26.83 -7.13 -1.57
C PRO A 229 25.85 -6.05 -2.07
N ASP A 230 24.60 -6.45 -2.36
CA ASP A 230 23.54 -5.56 -2.84
C ASP A 230 23.10 -4.55 -1.77
N SER A 231 23.42 -4.78 -0.49
CA SER A 231 23.10 -3.89 0.63
C SER A 231 23.82 -2.54 0.62
N LYS A 232 24.92 -2.45 -0.15
CA LYS A 232 25.80 -1.28 -0.17
C LYS A 232 25.55 -0.34 -1.34
N GLU A 233 24.60 -0.66 -2.21
CA GLU A 233 24.35 0.10 -3.43
C GLU A 233 22.87 0.49 -3.57
N GLY A 234 22.62 1.69 -4.13
CA GLY A 234 21.32 2.17 -4.57
C GLY A 234 20.22 2.20 -3.49
N VAL A 235 19.08 1.59 -3.80
CA VAL A 235 17.87 1.61 -2.95
C VAL A 235 18.08 0.86 -1.63
N CYS A 236 18.85 -0.23 -1.64
CA CYS A 236 19.11 -1.03 -0.45
C CYS A 236 19.94 -0.27 0.59
N GLU A 237 20.95 0.49 0.15
CA GLU A 237 21.73 1.38 1.01
C GLU A 237 20.82 2.45 1.64
N ALA A 238 19.92 3.04 0.83
CA ALA A 238 18.97 4.04 1.30
C ALA A 238 18.02 3.46 2.37
N LEU A 239 17.51 2.26 2.17
CA LEU A 239 16.63 1.57 3.13
C LEU A 239 17.37 1.20 4.43
N SER A 240 18.64 0.75 4.34
CA SER A 240 19.46 0.49 5.51
C SER A 240 19.72 1.76 6.32
N TRP A 241 19.94 2.87 5.62
CA TRP A 241 20.11 4.17 6.24
C TRP A 241 18.79 4.62 6.91
N LEU A 242 17.64 4.49 6.21
CA LEU A 242 16.32 4.82 6.75
C LEU A 242 15.97 3.99 8.00
N TYR A 243 16.28 2.70 7.97
CA TYR A 243 16.17 1.84 9.15
C TYR A 243 16.97 2.39 10.33
N SER A 244 18.24 2.73 10.11
CA SER A 244 19.11 3.26 11.17
C SER A 244 18.63 4.63 11.66
N ALA A 245 18.17 5.49 10.75
CA ALA A 245 17.60 6.80 11.10
C ALA A 245 16.30 6.67 11.91
N GLY A 246 15.42 5.72 11.52
CA GLY A 246 14.18 5.45 12.24
C GLY A 246 14.42 4.99 13.68
N PHE A 247 15.29 4.00 13.86
CA PHE A 247 15.64 3.53 15.20
C PHE A 247 16.47 4.53 16.00
N GLY A 248 17.30 5.35 15.36
CA GLY A 248 17.96 6.49 15.98
C GLY A 248 16.96 7.51 16.50
N ALA A 249 15.95 7.85 15.70
CA ALA A 249 14.88 8.75 16.12
C ALA A 249 14.04 8.18 17.28
N ILE A 250 13.70 6.88 17.24
CA ILE A 250 13.02 6.20 18.35
C ILE A 250 13.89 6.24 19.62
N GLY A 251 15.20 5.98 19.47
CA GLY A 251 16.16 6.08 20.56
C GLY A 251 16.20 7.47 21.16
N LEU A 252 16.22 8.50 20.33
CA LEU A 252 16.16 9.90 20.77
C LEU A 252 14.86 10.22 21.53
N LEU A 253 13.71 9.79 21.00
CA LEU A 253 12.43 9.97 21.66
C LEU A 253 12.39 9.30 23.04
N LEU A 254 12.87 8.06 23.13
CA LEU A 254 12.92 7.32 24.40
C LEU A 254 13.89 7.99 25.38
N ALA A 255 15.05 8.45 24.93
CA ALA A 255 16.01 9.14 25.77
C ALA A 255 15.46 10.48 26.30
N VAL A 256 14.80 11.26 25.43
CA VAL A 256 14.13 12.51 25.81
C VAL A 256 12.97 12.24 26.78
N SER A 257 12.15 11.22 26.51
CA SER A 257 11.06 10.81 27.42
C SER A 257 11.61 10.33 28.78
N GLY A 258 12.71 9.59 28.77
CA GLY A 258 13.40 9.19 29.99
C GLY A 258 13.90 10.37 30.82
N LEU A 259 14.51 11.37 30.17
CA LEU A 259 14.94 12.61 30.80
C LEU A 259 13.75 13.38 31.40
N GLN A 260 12.64 13.45 30.66
CA GLN A 260 11.43 14.09 31.15
C GLN A 260 10.88 13.39 32.39
N LEU A 261 10.82 12.06 32.37
CA LEU A 261 10.36 11.26 33.54
C LEU A 261 11.31 11.43 34.72
N VAL A 262 12.63 11.53 34.53
CA VAL A 262 13.59 11.87 35.58
C VAL A 262 13.27 13.25 36.16
N GLN A 263 13.02 14.21 35.30
CA GLN A 263 12.66 15.57 35.74
C GLN A 263 11.34 15.54 36.51
N SER A 264 10.31 14.87 36.02
CA SER A 264 9.02 14.72 36.74
C SER A 264 9.20 14.02 38.08
N TRP A 265 10.06 12.99 38.14
CA TRP A 265 10.42 12.35 39.42
C TRP A 265 11.12 13.29 40.38
N LEU A 266 12.05 14.12 39.94
CA LEU A 266 12.72 15.13 40.77
C LEU A 266 11.73 16.15 41.33
N PHE A 267 10.79 16.63 40.50
CA PHE A 267 9.75 17.57 40.94
C PHE A 267 8.71 16.92 41.87
N ALA A 268 8.37 15.68 41.63
CA ALA A 268 7.39 14.95 42.43
C ALA A 268 7.95 14.51 43.80
N ARG A 269 9.27 14.28 43.90
CA ARG A 269 9.95 14.02 45.18
C ARG A 269 9.83 15.21 46.17
N TRP A 270 9.65 16.38 45.64
CA TRP A 270 9.32 17.58 46.47
C TRP A 270 7.89 17.54 47.04
N ASN A 271 7.01 16.68 46.51
CA ASN A 271 5.57 16.56 46.82
C ASN A 271 5.10 15.18 47.32
N SER A 272 5.99 14.29 47.78
CA SER A 272 5.71 13.04 48.53
C SER A 272 5.15 11.78 47.83
N ASP A 273 5.08 11.68 46.50
CA ASP A 273 4.59 10.42 45.90
C ASP A 273 5.26 10.11 44.53
N THR A 274 6.36 9.31 44.56
CA THR A 274 7.24 9.26 43.39
C THR A 274 7.92 7.94 43.04
N SER A 275 7.64 6.89 43.73
CA SER A 275 8.40 5.63 43.58
C SER A 275 8.22 4.93 42.22
N SER A 276 7.11 5.16 41.51
CA SER A 276 6.78 4.46 40.24
C SER A 276 7.41 5.07 38.98
N LEU A 277 7.89 6.31 39.01
CA LEU A 277 8.40 6.99 37.82
C LEU A 277 9.87 6.65 37.49
N LEU A 278 10.68 6.41 38.51
CA LEU A 278 12.13 6.20 38.37
C LEU A 278 12.46 4.93 37.55
N PRO A 279 11.83 3.77 37.74
CA PRO A 279 12.05 2.59 36.91
C PRO A 279 11.80 2.85 35.43
N SER A 280 10.65 3.47 35.09
CA SER A 280 10.31 3.83 33.71
C SER A 280 11.29 4.85 33.12
N ALA A 281 11.70 5.83 33.93
CA ALA A 281 12.64 6.86 33.50
C ALA A 281 14.00 6.29 33.14
N VAL A 282 14.58 5.48 34.01
CA VAL A 282 15.90 4.87 33.79
C VAL A 282 15.84 3.86 32.64
N SER A 283 14.80 3.03 32.56
CA SER A 283 14.63 2.05 31.49
C SER A 283 14.51 2.73 30.12
N SER A 284 13.71 3.79 30.01
CA SER A 284 13.58 4.58 28.79
C SER A 284 14.89 5.25 28.39
N LEU A 285 15.62 5.81 29.37
CA LEU A 285 16.88 6.49 29.12
C LEU A 285 17.97 5.51 28.62
N VAL A 286 18.09 4.36 29.26
CA VAL A 286 19.09 3.33 28.90
C VAL A 286 18.79 2.76 27.53
N VAL A 287 17.55 2.31 27.28
CA VAL A 287 17.15 1.74 25.97
C VAL A 287 17.26 2.80 24.87
N GLY A 288 16.83 4.03 25.17
CA GLY A 288 16.92 5.16 24.24
C GLY A 288 18.36 5.50 23.90
N ALA A 289 19.24 5.59 24.88
CA ALA A 289 20.67 5.85 24.66
C ALA A 289 21.36 4.72 23.88
N MET A 290 21.09 3.45 24.21
CA MET A 290 21.63 2.30 23.49
C MET A 290 21.22 2.31 22.01
N ALA A 291 19.92 2.49 21.72
CA ALA A 291 19.42 2.56 20.36
C ALA A 291 20.00 3.76 19.60
N LEU A 292 20.04 4.94 20.23
CA LEU A 292 20.60 6.15 19.64
C LEU A 292 22.08 5.97 19.30
N ILE A 293 22.90 5.54 20.25
CA ILE A 293 24.35 5.37 20.03
C ILE A 293 24.63 4.33 18.92
N TYR A 294 23.95 3.20 18.95
CA TYR A 294 24.14 2.14 17.94
C TYR A 294 23.76 2.59 16.53
N HIS A 295 22.63 3.22 16.38
CA HIS A 295 22.11 3.59 15.06
C HIS A 295 22.75 4.88 14.53
N GLU A 296 23.01 5.88 15.37
CA GLU A 296 23.74 7.09 14.98
C GLU A 296 25.17 6.78 14.51
N ALA A 297 25.88 5.87 15.19
CA ALA A 297 27.20 5.45 14.76
C ALA A 297 27.21 4.86 13.33
N ARG A 298 26.10 4.22 12.91
CA ARG A 298 25.93 3.71 11.54
C ARG A 298 25.63 4.84 10.55
N LEU A 299 24.83 5.81 10.92
CA LEU A 299 24.49 6.96 10.07
C LEU A 299 25.70 7.80 9.71
N TYR A 300 26.63 8.02 10.66
CA TYR A 300 27.83 8.83 10.44
C TYR A 300 28.89 8.13 9.57
N ARG A 301 28.87 6.79 9.49
CA ARG A 301 29.84 6.04 8.66
C ARG A 301 29.51 6.07 7.16
N ALA A 302 28.29 6.39 6.80
CA ALA A 302 27.83 6.42 5.41
C ALA A 302 28.10 7.81 4.78
N ARG A 303 29.06 7.89 3.84
CA ARG A 303 29.54 9.18 3.26
C ARG A 303 29.03 9.49 1.84
N ASN A 304 28.14 8.68 1.27
CA ASN A 304 27.71 8.82 -0.13
C ASN A 304 26.77 10.01 -0.41
N GLU A 305 26.87 10.57 -1.62
CA GLU A 305 26.01 11.65 -2.14
C GLU A 305 24.53 11.24 -2.14
N THR A 306 24.23 9.96 -2.41
CA THR A 306 22.86 9.38 -2.35
C THR A 306 22.23 9.55 -0.97
N LEU A 307 23.03 9.63 0.07
CA LEU A 307 22.58 9.81 1.45
C LEU A 307 22.29 11.28 1.83
N LYS A 308 22.62 12.23 0.94
CA LYS A 308 22.23 13.64 1.16
C LYS A 308 20.71 13.77 1.31
N LEU A 309 19.95 13.11 0.44
CA LEU A 309 18.49 13.13 0.52
C LEU A 309 18.01 12.64 1.89
N LEU A 310 18.58 11.54 2.37
CA LEU A 310 18.15 10.92 3.62
C LEU A 310 18.54 11.74 4.85
N ARG A 311 19.70 12.40 4.85
CA ARG A 311 20.08 13.36 5.90
C ARG A 311 19.11 14.54 5.98
N TRP A 312 18.70 15.05 4.82
CA TRP A 312 17.69 16.10 4.76
C TRP A 312 16.35 15.57 5.27
N LEU A 313 15.97 14.34 4.91
CA LEU A 313 14.76 13.71 5.40
C LEU A 313 14.77 13.56 6.93
N TYR A 314 15.88 13.10 7.49
CA TYR A 314 16.06 13.00 8.93
C TYR A 314 15.98 14.36 9.61
N GLY A 315 16.72 15.36 9.10
CA GLY A 315 16.71 16.73 9.64
C GLY A 315 15.32 17.36 9.59
N TYR A 316 14.58 17.20 8.49
CA TYR A 316 13.18 17.62 8.40
C TYR A 316 12.28 16.81 9.32
N GLY A 317 12.51 15.52 9.48
CA GLY A 317 11.75 14.68 10.40
C GLY A 317 11.90 15.10 11.85
N VAL A 318 13.13 15.32 12.32
CA VAL A 318 13.40 15.82 13.68
C VAL A 318 12.86 17.24 13.88
N SER A 319 13.05 18.12 12.90
CA SER A 319 12.46 19.47 12.92
C SER A 319 10.92 19.42 12.96
N ALA A 320 10.32 18.48 12.24
CA ALA A 320 8.87 18.26 12.26
C ALA A 320 8.39 17.79 13.63
N ALA A 321 9.10 16.84 14.24
CA ALA A 321 8.79 16.38 15.60
C ALA A 321 8.88 17.52 16.63
N GLY A 322 9.90 18.37 16.53
CA GLY A 322 10.03 19.58 17.35
C GLY A 322 8.86 20.54 17.16
N MET A 323 8.44 20.78 15.91
CA MET A 323 7.28 21.64 15.61
C MET A 323 5.97 21.05 16.15
N VAL A 324 5.78 19.74 16.07
CA VAL A 324 4.62 19.07 16.70
C VAL A 324 4.63 19.30 18.22
N GLY A 325 5.79 19.18 18.86
CA GLY A 325 5.94 19.53 20.28
C GLY A 325 5.53 20.97 20.59
N VAL A 326 5.94 21.93 19.76
CA VAL A 326 5.51 23.34 19.88
C VAL A 326 4.00 23.48 19.76
N VAL A 327 3.40 22.83 18.77
CA VAL A 327 1.93 22.88 18.53
C VAL A 327 1.14 22.29 19.69
N VAL A 328 1.52 21.10 20.15
CA VAL A 328 0.87 20.43 21.29
C VAL A 328 1.03 21.27 22.57
N GLY A 329 2.22 21.78 22.81
CA GLY A 329 2.47 22.67 23.96
C GLY A 329 1.66 23.94 23.89
N ALA A 330 1.58 24.59 22.72
CA ALA A 330 0.80 25.81 22.54
C ALA A 330 -0.70 25.59 22.82
N ILE A 331 -1.27 24.53 22.28
CA ILE A 331 -2.68 24.15 22.53
C ILE A 331 -2.91 23.94 24.02
N THR A 332 -2.00 23.23 24.70
CA THR A 332 -2.15 22.90 26.13
C THR A 332 -2.03 24.14 27.01
N ILE A 333 -1.09 25.02 26.69
CA ILE A 333 -0.90 26.28 27.43
C ILE A 333 -2.10 27.21 27.23
N LEU A 334 -2.59 27.36 25.99
CA LEU A 334 -3.77 28.18 25.71
C LEU A 334 -5.02 27.62 26.41
N ARG A 335 -5.23 26.31 26.33
CA ARG A 335 -6.32 25.63 27.03
C ARG A 335 -6.25 25.88 28.55
N TRP A 336 -5.08 25.65 29.15
CA TRP A 336 -4.87 25.96 30.58
C TRP A 336 -5.17 27.42 30.92
N GLY A 337 -4.70 28.34 30.07
CA GLY A 337 -4.97 29.78 30.24
C GLY A 337 -6.46 30.12 30.21
N PHE A 338 -7.21 29.59 29.24
CA PHE A 338 -8.66 29.77 29.15
C PHE A 338 -9.41 29.11 30.33
N ASP A 339 -9.00 27.91 30.74
CA ASP A 339 -9.58 27.24 31.91
C ASP A 339 -9.30 28.00 33.21
N ALA A 340 -8.10 28.62 33.36
CA ALA A 340 -7.74 29.45 34.47
C ALA A 340 -8.57 30.77 34.55
N VAL A 341 -8.81 31.41 33.41
CA VAL A 341 -9.72 32.55 33.29
C VAL A 341 -11.16 32.16 33.65
N ALA A 342 -11.56 30.91 33.32
CA ALA A 342 -12.87 30.36 33.69
C ALA A 342 -12.98 29.96 35.18
N GLY A 343 -11.94 30.18 36.00
CA GLY A 343 -11.95 29.88 37.43
C GLY A 343 -11.48 28.49 37.83
N SER A 344 -11.00 27.69 36.90
CA SER A 344 -10.47 26.35 37.17
C SER A 344 -9.02 26.43 37.66
N ARG A 345 -8.77 25.93 38.87
CA ARG A 345 -7.41 25.91 39.47
C ARG A 345 -6.69 24.60 39.09
N TYR A 346 -6.13 24.54 37.92
CA TYR A 346 -5.22 23.45 37.54
C TYR A 346 -3.76 23.92 37.65
N ARG A 347 -2.87 22.98 38.06
CA ARG A 347 -1.40 23.23 37.96
C ARG A 347 -1.01 23.37 36.50
N ILE A 348 0.07 24.17 36.26
CA ILE A 348 0.67 24.25 34.93
C ILE A 348 1.06 22.84 34.53
N PRO A 349 0.54 22.34 33.39
CA PRO A 349 0.79 20.96 32.99
C PRO A 349 2.27 20.72 32.71
N ASP A 350 2.78 19.54 33.03
CA ASP A 350 4.16 19.12 32.67
C ASP A 350 4.45 19.23 31.17
N VAL A 351 3.40 19.32 30.37
CA VAL A 351 3.44 19.56 28.89
C VAL A 351 4.09 20.88 28.51
N ALA A 352 4.21 21.88 29.43
CA ALA A 352 4.98 23.09 29.17
C ALA A 352 6.46 22.79 28.88
N ALA A 353 7.01 21.71 29.45
CA ALA A 353 8.36 21.26 29.16
C ALA A 353 8.50 20.78 27.69
N TRP A 354 7.50 20.08 27.15
CA TRP A 354 7.46 19.65 25.74
C TRP A 354 7.46 20.85 24.77
N TRP A 355 6.79 21.95 25.13
CA TRP A 355 6.80 23.13 24.30
C TRP A 355 8.20 23.73 24.18
N ILE A 356 8.93 23.84 25.31
CA ILE A 356 10.30 24.34 25.34
C ILE A 356 11.25 23.40 24.58
N ILE A 357 11.20 22.09 24.87
CA ILE A 357 12.05 21.09 24.22
C ILE A 357 11.74 21.03 22.72
N GLY A 358 10.45 21.07 22.34
CA GLY A 358 10.04 21.13 20.96
C GLY A 358 10.54 22.37 20.22
N ALA A 359 10.43 23.53 20.84
CA ALA A 359 10.92 24.80 20.28
C ALA A 359 12.44 24.81 20.11
N MET A 360 13.19 24.30 21.10
CA MET A 360 14.64 24.18 21.01
C MET A 360 15.05 23.18 19.90
N MET A 361 14.41 22.03 19.84
CA MET A 361 14.68 21.01 18.84
C MET A 361 14.35 21.51 17.43
N TRP A 362 13.16 22.12 17.24
CA TRP A 362 12.77 22.75 15.98
C TRP A 362 13.73 23.86 15.58
N GLY A 363 14.05 24.78 16.49
CA GLY A 363 14.95 25.92 16.24
C GLY A 363 16.36 25.47 15.90
N TYR A 364 16.93 24.52 16.64
CA TYR A 364 18.26 24.00 16.41
C TYR A 364 18.36 23.34 15.01
N TYR A 365 17.46 22.41 14.68
CA TYR A 365 17.51 21.75 13.40
C TYR A 365 17.16 22.68 12.24
N ARG A 366 16.19 23.58 12.41
CA ARG A 366 15.73 24.45 11.33
C ARG A 366 16.70 25.58 11.01
N PHE A 367 17.33 26.17 12.03
CA PHE A 367 18.14 27.37 11.86
C PHE A 367 19.65 27.13 11.96
N ILE A 368 20.08 26.02 12.59
CA ILE A 368 21.50 25.73 12.78
C ILE A 368 21.92 24.57 11.88
N VAL A 369 21.28 23.40 11.99
CA VAL A 369 21.70 22.17 11.26
C VAL A 369 21.43 22.26 9.77
N MET A 370 20.23 22.66 9.36
CA MET A 370 19.86 22.72 7.95
C MET A 370 20.62 23.75 7.10
N PRO A 371 20.92 24.97 7.54
CA PRO A 371 21.67 25.92 6.74
C PRO A 371 23.12 25.52 6.45
N ILE A 372 23.73 24.72 7.32
CA ILE A 372 25.11 24.25 7.18
C ILE A 372 25.23 23.13 6.13
N SER A 373 24.12 22.47 5.82
CA SER A 373 24.06 21.32 4.89
C SER A 373 23.59 21.81 3.54
N SER A 374 24.43 22.08 2.54
CA SER A 374 24.14 22.28 1.11
C SER A 374 22.70 22.71 0.68
N LYS A 375 22.47 23.10 -0.57
CA LYS A 375 21.15 23.56 -1.06
C LYS A 375 19.99 22.60 -0.69
N PRO A 376 18.87 23.10 -0.13
CA PRO A 376 17.73 22.28 0.28
C PRO A 376 17.09 21.57 -0.92
N ILE A 377 16.73 20.30 -0.72
CA ILE A 377 16.02 19.52 -1.73
C ILE A 377 14.58 20.04 -1.79
N GLY A 378 14.21 20.66 -2.92
CA GLY A 378 12.93 21.36 -3.08
C GLY A 378 11.70 20.51 -2.76
N VAL A 379 11.76 19.20 -3.04
CA VAL A 379 10.66 18.23 -2.74
C VAL A 379 10.42 18.10 -1.22
N LEU A 380 11.49 17.95 -0.42
CA LEU A 380 11.36 17.83 1.05
C LEU A 380 10.87 19.12 1.69
N GLN A 381 11.35 20.25 1.19
CA GLN A 381 10.88 21.54 1.67
C GLN A 381 9.39 21.76 1.39
N ARG A 382 8.91 21.32 0.21
CA ARG A 382 7.49 21.35 -0.14
C ARG A 382 6.68 20.41 0.75
N LEU A 383 7.17 19.16 0.96
CA LEU A 383 6.52 18.21 1.83
C LEU A 383 6.36 18.74 3.26
N TYR A 384 7.43 19.35 3.81
CA TYR A 384 7.40 19.99 5.12
C TYR A 384 6.37 21.14 5.16
N THR A 385 6.39 22.01 4.15
CA THR A 385 5.47 23.15 4.05
C THR A 385 4.02 22.70 3.97
N PHE A 386 3.69 21.78 3.07
CA PHE A 386 2.32 21.29 2.92
C PHE A 386 1.88 20.38 4.06
N GLY A 387 2.79 19.63 4.69
CA GLY A 387 2.52 18.86 5.90
C GLY A 387 2.07 19.76 7.06
N PHE A 388 2.83 20.82 7.37
CA PHE A 388 2.45 21.75 8.44
C PHE A 388 1.29 22.67 8.06
N SER A 389 1.13 23.01 6.79
CA SER A 389 -0.08 23.66 6.30
C SER A 389 -1.31 22.75 6.53
N GLY A 390 -1.22 21.47 6.23
CA GLY A 390 -2.29 20.49 6.47
C GLY A 390 -2.59 20.31 7.97
N LEU A 391 -1.57 20.20 8.81
CA LEU A 391 -1.76 20.12 10.26
C LEU A 391 -2.46 21.37 10.81
N GLY A 392 -1.97 22.55 10.43
CA GLY A 392 -2.57 23.82 10.84
C GLY A 392 -4.02 23.95 10.37
N LEU A 393 -4.29 23.55 9.12
CA LEU A 393 -5.64 23.53 8.55
C LEU A 393 -6.58 22.58 9.32
N THR A 394 -6.11 21.39 9.67
CA THR A 394 -6.88 20.43 10.45
C THR A 394 -7.24 20.98 11.82
N LEU A 395 -6.26 21.57 12.53
CA LEU A 395 -6.48 22.18 13.84
C LEU A 395 -7.41 23.38 13.76
N ALA A 396 -7.22 24.25 12.76
CA ALA A 396 -8.10 25.40 12.54
C ALA A 396 -9.54 24.95 12.22
N THR A 397 -9.71 23.90 11.42
CA THR A 397 -11.02 23.35 11.09
C THR A 397 -11.71 22.74 12.31
N ILE A 398 -10.98 21.95 13.12
CA ILE A 398 -11.50 21.37 14.38
C ILE A 398 -11.90 22.48 15.34
N GLY A 399 -11.04 23.49 15.51
CA GLY A 399 -11.34 24.64 16.37
C GLY A 399 -12.54 25.44 15.88
N PHE A 400 -12.64 25.66 14.57
CA PHE A 400 -13.76 26.36 13.98
C PHE A 400 -15.10 25.60 14.12
N ILE A 401 -15.08 24.28 13.92
CA ILE A 401 -16.22 23.40 14.19
C ILE A 401 -16.63 23.49 15.66
N GLY A 402 -15.67 23.41 16.60
CA GLY A 402 -15.94 23.48 18.03
C GLY A 402 -16.54 24.81 18.46
N VAL A 403 -16.08 25.94 17.91
CA VAL A 403 -16.66 27.27 18.17
C VAL A 403 -18.10 27.34 17.62
N GLN A 404 -18.35 26.82 16.41
CA GLN A 404 -19.69 26.77 15.84
C GLN A 404 -20.62 25.87 16.65
N GLU A 405 -20.15 24.69 17.05
CA GLU A 405 -20.91 23.76 17.90
C GLU A 405 -21.29 24.44 19.23
N TRP A 406 -20.32 25.10 19.88
CA TRP A 406 -20.58 25.84 21.10
C TRP A 406 -21.68 26.93 20.88
N LEU A 407 -21.63 27.66 19.77
CA LEU A 407 -22.62 28.66 19.42
C LEU A 407 -23.99 28.00 19.18
N PHE A 408 -24.05 26.93 18.39
CA PHE A 408 -25.30 26.19 18.14
C PHE A 408 -25.87 25.58 19.43
N SER A 409 -25.00 25.12 20.34
CA SER A 409 -25.47 24.59 21.62
C SER A 409 -26.16 25.63 22.50
N ARG A 410 -25.75 26.90 22.41
CA ARG A 410 -26.42 28.00 23.09
C ARG A 410 -27.77 28.33 22.47
N LEU A 411 -27.92 28.15 21.15
CA LEU A 411 -29.15 28.41 20.44
C LEU A 411 -30.15 27.26 20.52
N LEU A 412 -29.66 26.00 20.50
CA LEU A 412 -30.49 24.78 20.41
C LEU A 412 -30.59 24.03 21.75
N GLY A 413 -29.93 24.48 22.81
CA GLY A 413 -30.01 23.91 24.14
C GLY A 413 -29.32 22.57 24.36
N LYS A 414 -28.53 22.08 23.41
CA LYS A 414 -27.79 20.80 23.51
C LYS A 414 -26.43 20.90 22.85
N GLY A 415 -25.33 20.61 23.56
CA GLY A 415 -24.00 20.53 22.99
C GLY A 415 -22.94 20.19 24.03
N VAL A 416 -21.83 19.63 23.59
CA VAL A 416 -20.75 19.10 24.43
C VAL A 416 -19.45 19.89 24.25
N ALA A 417 -19.36 20.77 23.24
CA ALA A 417 -18.13 21.51 22.93
C ALA A 417 -17.73 22.45 24.06
N ARG A 418 -16.49 22.28 24.49
CA ARG A 418 -15.84 23.21 25.44
C ARG A 418 -15.18 24.33 24.66
N LEU A 419 -15.64 25.55 24.87
CA LEU A 419 -15.09 26.74 24.19
C LEU A 419 -13.56 26.91 24.34
N PRO A 420 -12.95 26.65 25.54
CA PRO A 420 -11.50 26.70 25.70
C PRO A 420 -10.74 25.78 24.74
N ASP A 421 -11.20 24.55 24.55
CA ASP A 421 -10.57 23.57 23.67
C ASP A 421 -10.64 24.02 22.20
N ALA A 422 -11.82 24.50 21.80
CA ALA A 422 -12.07 24.99 20.44
C ALA A 422 -11.23 26.24 20.12
N LEU A 423 -11.17 27.20 21.05
CA LEU A 423 -10.35 28.41 20.89
C LEU A 423 -8.85 28.10 20.87
N ALA A 424 -8.37 27.21 21.73
CA ALA A 424 -6.97 26.80 21.74
C ALA A 424 -6.56 26.17 20.42
N ALA A 425 -7.39 25.28 19.87
CA ALA A 425 -7.16 24.64 18.57
C ALA A 425 -7.20 25.66 17.41
N LEU A 426 -8.18 26.57 17.42
CA LEU A 426 -8.31 27.61 16.39
C LEU A 426 -7.16 28.60 16.40
N ILE A 427 -6.79 29.15 17.59
CA ILE A 427 -5.73 30.13 17.74
C ILE A 427 -4.35 29.53 17.44
N THR A 428 -4.15 28.25 17.69
CA THR A 428 -2.91 27.56 17.27
C THR A 428 -2.91 27.19 15.80
N GLY A 429 -4.01 26.61 15.32
CA GLY A 429 -4.11 26.06 13.97
C GLY A 429 -4.15 27.12 12.88
N LEU A 430 -4.89 28.21 13.09
CA LEU A 430 -5.07 29.23 12.07
C LEU A 430 -3.76 29.96 11.69
N PRO A 431 -2.92 30.44 12.62
CA PRO A 431 -1.62 31.04 12.30
C PRO A 431 -0.66 30.00 11.66
N LEU A 432 -0.68 28.76 12.15
CA LEU A 432 0.13 27.69 11.58
C LEU A 432 -0.25 27.43 10.11
N TRP A 433 -1.54 27.29 9.82
CA TRP A 433 -2.02 27.12 8.45
C TRP A 433 -1.70 28.33 7.58
N LEU A 434 -2.10 29.53 7.99
CA LEU A 434 -1.90 30.75 7.22
C LEU A 434 -0.42 31.04 6.97
N GLY A 435 0.45 30.80 7.95
CA GLY A 435 1.89 31.02 7.80
C GLY A 435 2.51 30.12 6.72
N PHE A 436 2.29 28.82 6.81
CA PHE A 436 2.83 27.85 5.83
C PHE A 436 2.12 27.96 4.47
N TRP A 437 0.81 28.19 4.46
CA TRP A 437 0.03 28.34 3.23
C TRP A 437 0.37 29.64 2.49
N ALA A 438 0.45 30.75 3.19
CA ALA A 438 0.85 32.04 2.60
C ALA A 438 2.27 31.94 2.02
N TRP A 439 3.17 31.30 2.74
CA TRP A 439 4.52 31.07 2.23
C TRP A 439 4.54 30.20 0.96
N ALA A 440 3.73 29.14 0.91
CA ALA A 440 3.54 28.35 -0.29
C ALA A 440 2.94 29.17 -1.45
N GLN A 441 1.97 30.05 -1.18
CA GLN A 441 1.36 30.94 -2.17
C GLN A 441 2.34 31.98 -2.71
N ILE A 442 3.15 32.59 -1.83
CA ILE A 442 4.17 33.56 -2.23
C ILE A 442 5.22 32.91 -3.13
N ARG A 443 5.63 31.68 -2.79
CA ARG A 443 6.56 30.92 -3.65
C ARG A 443 5.96 30.59 -5.00
N PHE A 444 4.69 30.17 -5.02
CA PHE A 444 3.96 29.90 -6.25
C PHE A 444 3.84 31.16 -7.12
N ALA A 445 3.60 32.32 -6.52
CA ALA A 445 3.50 33.58 -7.25
C ALA A 445 4.86 34.07 -7.82
N LYS A 446 5.97 33.80 -7.12
CA LYS A 446 7.32 34.24 -7.48
C LYS A 446 8.14 33.18 -8.25
N GLY A 447 7.77 31.90 -8.18
CA GLY A 447 8.58 30.77 -8.63
C GLY A 447 8.44 30.38 -10.10
N GLY A 448 7.65 31.10 -10.92
CA GLY A 448 7.44 30.78 -12.32
C GLY A 448 6.76 29.42 -12.57
N ASP A 449 6.92 28.88 -13.79
CA ASP A 449 6.26 27.64 -14.26
C ASP A 449 6.60 26.37 -13.48
N GLU A 450 7.80 26.30 -12.86
CA GLU A 450 8.22 25.11 -12.12
C GLU A 450 7.41 24.86 -10.84
N GLU A 451 7.07 25.94 -10.14
CA GLU A 451 6.28 25.81 -8.89
C GLU A 451 4.80 25.52 -9.19
N GLY A 452 4.28 26.07 -10.30
CA GLY A 452 2.91 25.77 -10.79
C GLY A 452 2.72 24.32 -11.27
N LYS A 453 3.78 23.67 -11.68
CA LYS A 453 3.81 22.27 -12.10
C LYS A 453 4.08 21.30 -10.93
N SER A 454 4.20 21.78 -9.69
CA SER A 454 4.53 20.98 -8.52
C SER A 454 3.44 19.94 -8.21
N ASP A 455 3.78 18.67 -8.34
CA ASP A 455 2.90 17.54 -8.06
C ASP A 455 2.47 17.48 -6.59
N LEU A 456 3.35 17.88 -5.65
CA LEU A 456 3.04 17.92 -4.22
C LEU A 456 1.99 18.97 -3.86
N ARG A 457 1.98 20.13 -4.55
CA ARG A 457 0.94 21.14 -4.36
C ARG A 457 -0.41 20.61 -4.82
N LYS A 458 -0.45 20.00 -5.99
CA LYS A 458 -1.67 19.37 -6.51
C LYS A 458 -2.14 18.24 -5.59
N ALA A 459 -1.23 17.37 -5.13
CA ALA A 459 -1.54 16.30 -4.18
C ALA A 459 -2.15 16.84 -2.89
N TYR A 460 -1.57 17.89 -2.30
CA TYR A 460 -2.12 18.55 -1.11
C TYR A 460 -3.56 19.02 -1.35
N LEU A 461 -3.81 19.76 -2.46
CA LEU A 461 -5.16 20.25 -2.78
C LEU A 461 -6.17 19.12 -2.96
N TYR A 462 -5.80 18.05 -3.68
CA TYR A 462 -6.68 16.89 -3.88
C TYR A 462 -6.96 16.15 -2.58
N VAL A 463 -5.96 15.96 -1.70
CA VAL A 463 -6.14 15.32 -0.40
C VAL A 463 -7.10 16.11 0.47
N VAL A 464 -6.93 17.44 0.56
CA VAL A 464 -7.84 18.30 1.34
C VAL A 464 -9.26 18.24 0.78
N ILE A 465 -9.42 18.39 -0.53
CA ILE A 465 -10.73 18.28 -1.20
C ILE A 465 -11.36 16.92 -0.92
N TYR A 466 -10.58 15.84 -1.04
CA TYR A 466 -11.03 14.48 -0.81
C TYR A 466 -11.54 14.29 0.62
N ILE A 467 -10.74 14.69 1.63
CA ILE A 467 -11.14 14.60 3.04
C ILE A 467 -12.40 15.43 3.29
N ALA A 468 -12.45 16.65 2.78
CA ALA A 468 -13.60 17.55 2.97
C ALA A 468 -14.89 16.97 2.38
N VAL A 469 -14.86 16.48 1.12
CA VAL A 469 -16.01 15.86 0.47
C VAL A 469 -16.48 14.62 1.23
N ASN A 470 -15.58 13.74 1.61
CA ASN A 470 -15.97 12.53 2.36
C ASN A 470 -16.56 12.89 3.72
N THR A 471 -16.02 13.90 4.40
CA THR A 471 -16.59 14.37 5.68
C THR A 471 -17.99 14.92 5.48
N VAL A 472 -18.23 15.73 4.45
CA VAL A 472 -19.60 16.21 4.11
C VAL A 472 -20.54 15.04 3.87
N VAL A 473 -20.10 14.04 3.10
CA VAL A 473 -20.92 12.86 2.77
C VAL A 473 -21.28 12.04 4.01
N ILE A 474 -20.26 11.71 4.82
CA ILE A 474 -20.46 10.93 6.06
C ILE A 474 -21.38 11.69 7.02
N THR A 475 -21.14 13.00 7.19
CA THR A 475 -21.96 13.81 8.09
C THR A 475 -23.40 13.96 7.57
N THR A 476 -23.59 14.01 6.24
CA THR A 476 -24.92 13.98 5.64
C THR A 476 -25.62 12.65 5.89
N ALA A 477 -24.90 11.52 5.84
CA ALA A 477 -25.45 10.20 6.21
C ALA A 477 -25.91 10.19 7.67
N LEU A 478 -25.11 10.74 8.59
CA LEU A 478 -25.48 10.88 10.00
C LEU A 478 -26.72 11.78 10.18
N LEU A 479 -26.85 12.83 9.39
CA LEU A 479 -28.03 13.69 9.40
C LEU A 479 -29.27 12.93 8.91
N ILE A 480 -29.14 12.14 7.82
CA ILE A 480 -30.20 11.27 7.30
C ILE A 480 -30.61 10.26 8.39
N ASN A 481 -29.64 9.65 9.06
CA ASN A 481 -29.90 8.75 10.19
C ASN A 481 -30.71 9.45 11.30
N GLY A 482 -30.32 10.67 11.67
CA GLY A 482 -31.08 11.46 12.63
C GLY A 482 -32.53 11.66 12.23
N ILE A 483 -32.79 11.98 10.95
CA ILE A 483 -34.12 12.11 10.40
C ILE A 483 -34.91 10.77 10.47
N LEU A 484 -34.28 9.68 10.05
CA LEU A 484 -34.87 8.34 10.10
C LEU A 484 -35.20 7.90 11.54
N ARG A 485 -34.34 8.23 12.50
CA ARG A 485 -34.64 7.99 13.93
C ARG A 485 -35.91 8.72 14.39
N VAL A 486 -36.07 9.97 14.02
CA VAL A 486 -37.32 10.71 14.30
C VAL A 486 -38.53 10.03 13.66
N LEU A 487 -38.44 9.64 12.39
CA LEU A 487 -39.51 8.93 11.68
C LEU A 487 -39.88 7.59 12.33
N LEU A 488 -38.87 6.86 12.84
CA LEU A 488 -39.04 5.57 13.53
C LEU A 488 -39.39 5.73 15.02
N ARG A 489 -39.64 6.95 15.50
CA ARG A 489 -39.96 7.27 16.89
C ARG A 489 -38.90 6.82 17.89
N LEU A 490 -37.65 6.95 17.50
CA LEU A 490 -36.49 6.65 18.34
C LEU A 490 -35.95 7.93 18.99
N PRO A 491 -35.34 7.83 20.18
CA PRO A 491 -34.71 8.99 20.80
C PRO A 491 -33.58 9.51 19.91
N THR A 492 -33.57 10.81 19.64
CA THR A 492 -32.47 11.44 18.96
C THR A 492 -31.41 11.85 19.99
N GLU A 493 -30.21 11.27 19.88
CA GLU A 493 -29.05 11.78 20.60
C GLU A 493 -28.68 13.15 20.02
N GLY A 494 -28.70 14.18 20.86
CA GLY A 494 -28.50 15.55 20.44
C GLY A 494 -27.11 15.81 19.87
N GLY A 495 -27.02 16.07 18.60
CA GLY A 495 -25.78 16.39 17.87
C GLY A 495 -26.05 17.20 16.61
N LEU A 496 -27.26 17.67 16.39
CA LEU A 496 -27.62 18.42 15.19
C LEU A 496 -26.70 19.64 14.99
N GLY A 497 -26.35 20.34 16.05
CA GLY A 497 -25.45 21.49 16.01
C GLY A 497 -24.05 21.10 15.54
N LEU A 498 -23.51 19.98 16.03
CA LEU A 498 -22.22 19.46 15.60
C LEU A 498 -22.26 19.03 14.13
N LEU A 499 -23.29 18.31 13.70
CA LEU A 499 -23.41 17.87 12.30
C LEU A 499 -23.48 19.06 11.34
N LEU A 500 -24.25 20.08 11.69
CA LEU A 500 -24.33 21.33 10.91
C LEU A 500 -23.00 22.07 10.91
N ALA A 501 -22.30 22.18 12.05
CA ALA A 501 -20.99 22.81 12.15
C ALA A 501 -19.96 22.11 11.24
N ILE A 502 -19.93 20.76 11.24
CA ILE A 502 -19.05 19.98 10.38
C ILE A 502 -19.38 20.21 8.91
N ILE A 503 -20.64 20.14 8.51
CA ILE A 503 -21.06 20.36 7.12
C ILE A 503 -20.65 21.75 6.65
N ILE A 504 -20.92 22.80 7.43
CA ILE A 504 -20.58 24.18 7.09
C ILE A 504 -19.07 24.35 6.93
N ALA A 505 -18.28 23.92 7.93
CA ALA A 505 -16.84 24.08 7.90
C ALA A 505 -16.19 23.31 6.75
N THR A 506 -16.58 22.05 6.57
CA THR A 506 -15.96 21.18 5.53
C THR A 506 -16.43 21.54 4.12
N SER A 507 -17.68 22.06 3.96
CA SER A 507 -18.13 22.58 2.67
C SER A 507 -17.38 23.86 2.27
N ALA A 508 -17.13 24.77 3.22
CA ALA A 508 -16.33 25.96 2.98
C ALA A 508 -14.88 25.58 2.63
N LEU A 509 -14.31 24.61 3.34
CA LEU A 509 -12.98 24.06 3.08
C LEU A 509 -12.88 23.48 1.67
N TRP A 510 -13.86 22.66 1.27
CA TRP A 510 -13.96 22.09 -0.07
C TRP A 510 -14.03 23.19 -1.13
N ALA A 511 -14.97 24.14 -0.98
CA ALA A 511 -15.17 25.21 -1.94
C ALA A 511 -13.90 26.05 -2.17
N TYR A 512 -13.21 26.42 -1.08
CA TYR A 512 -11.96 27.20 -1.16
C TYR A 512 -10.87 26.44 -1.91
N HIS A 513 -10.59 25.17 -1.53
CA HIS A 513 -9.51 24.40 -2.15
C HIS A 513 -9.84 23.99 -3.58
N ALA A 514 -11.11 23.75 -3.89
CA ALA A 514 -11.55 23.50 -5.25
C ALA A 514 -11.41 24.74 -6.15
N PHE A 515 -11.67 25.94 -5.60
CA PHE A 515 -11.41 27.21 -6.29
C PHE A 515 -9.93 27.42 -6.57
N VAL A 516 -9.05 27.19 -5.57
CA VAL A 516 -7.60 27.28 -5.75
C VAL A 516 -7.11 26.28 -6.80
N LEU A 517 -7.56 25.04 -6.73
CA LEU A 517 -7.20 24.01 -7.72
C LEU A 517 -7.60 24.40 -9.14
N ARG A 518 -8.82 24.89 -9.33
CA ARG A 518 -9.30 25.38 -10.65
C ARG A 518 -8.47 26.57 -11.15
N SER A 519 -8.06 27.46 -10.25
CA SER A 519 -7.18 28.60 -10.58
C SER A 519 -5.79 28.14 -11.01
N ASP A 520 -5.22 27.16 -10.30
CA ASP A 520 -3.91 26.57 -10.62
C ASP A 520 -3.93 25.88 -11.98
N ILE A 521 -5.00 25.13 -12.30
CA ILE A 521 -5.21 24.47 -13.59
C ILE A 521 -5.24 25.48 -14.75
N LYS A 522 -5.98 26.58 -14.57
CA LYS A 522 -6.06 27.62 -15.62
C LYS A 522 -4.72 28.27 -15.90
N ARG A 523 -3.82 28.37 -14.90
CA ARG A 523 -2.49 29.02 -15.06
C ARG A 523 -1.42 28.10 -15.64
N ALA A 524 -1.40 26.83 -15.23
CA ALA A 524 -0.31 25.89 -15.52
C ALA A 524 -0.55 24.96 -16.72
N GLY A 525 -1.77 24.97 -17.31
CA GLY A 525 -2.19 24.03 -18.35
C GLY A 525 -2.42 22.59 -17.81
N GLU A 526 -3.05 21.74 -18.62
CA GLU A 526 -3.29 20.33 -18.28
C GLU A 526 -2.01 19.50 -18.44
N SER A 527 -1.56 18.84 -17.37
CA SER A 527 -0.47 17.86 -17.42
C SER A 527 -1.00 16.42 -17.43
N LYS A 528 -0.23 15.47 -18.00
CA LYS A 528 -0.58 14.02 -17.97
C LYS A 528 -0.84 13.50 -16.56
N LEU A 529 -0.14 14.04 -15.56
CA LEU A 529 -0.33 13.69 -14.16
C LEU A 529 -1.70 14.15 -13.63
N GLN A 530 -2.21 15.27 -14.13
CA GLN A 530 -3.51 15.81 -13.74
C GLN A 530 -4.67 14.89 -14.14
N SER A 531 -4.62 14.29 -15.33
CA SER A 531 -5.60 13.29 -15.76
C SER A 531 -5.57 12.04 -14.86
N GLY A 532 -4.39 11.65 -14.39
CA GLY A 532 -4.21 10.57 -13.41
C GLY A 532 -4.83 10.90 -12.04
N MET A 533 -4.63 12.12 -11.54
CA MET A 533 -5.17 12.55 -10.25
C MET A 533 -6.70 12.74 -10.30
N GLU A 534 -7.24 13.23 -11.40
CA GLU A 534 -8.69 13.30 -11.61
C GLU A 534 -9.32 11.89 -11.62
N ARG A 535 -8.67 10.93 -12.27
CA ARG A 535 -9.10 9.52 -12.23
C ARG A 535 -9.02 8.95 -10.83
N LEU A 536 -7.95 9.20 -10.10
CA LEU A 536 -7.81 8.79 -8.70
C LEU A 536 -8.98 9.31 -7.86
N TYR A 537 -9.28 10.60 -7.99
CA TYR A 537 -10.41 11.23 -7.30
C TYR A 537 -11.74 10.51 -7.57
N TRP A 538 -12.06 10.24 -8.84
CA TRP A 538 -13.30 9.55 -9.20
C TRP A 538 -13.36 8.11 -8.66
N TYR A 539 -12.26 7.33 -8.78
CA TYR A 539 -12.26 5.95 -8.29
C TYR A 539 -12.26 5.85 -6.78
N VAL A 540 -11.64 6.77 -6.07
CA VAL A 540 -11.67 6.77 -4.60
C VAL A 540 -13.05 7.15 -4.07
N ILE A 541 -13.71 8.16 -4.67
CA ILE A 541 -15.11 8.49 -4.32
C ILE A 541 -16.03 7.30 -4.63
N ALA A 542 -15.88 6.68 -5.79
CA ALA A 542 -16.65 5.49 -6.15
C ALA A 542 -16.41 4.34 -5.15
N ALA A 543 -15.16 4.14 -4.71
CA ALA A 543 -14.85 3.12 -3.74
C ALA A 543 -15.55 3.36 -2.39
N VAL A 544 -15.41 4.56 -1.84
CA VAL A 544 -16.08 4.91 -0.56
C VAL A 544 -17.60 4.78 -0.67
N GLY A 545 -18.18 5.27 -1.76
CA GLY A 545 -19.63 5.20 -1.98
C GLY A 545 -20.14 3.74 -2.10
N LEU A 546 -19.42 2.89 -2.84
CA LEU A 546 -19.79 1.48 -2.99
C LEU A 546 -19.62 0.71 -1.66
N LEU A 547 -18.58 1.00 -0.90
CA LEU A 547 -18.37 0.40 0.42
C LEU A 547 -19.54 0.75 1.36
N ALA A 548 -19.93 2.02 1.42
CA ALA A 548 -21.07 2.46 2.22
C ALA A 548 -22.38 1.81 1.75
N LEU A 549 -22.61 1.73 0.44
CA LEU A 549 -23.75 1.05 -0.14
C LEU A 549 -23.83 -0.42 0.29
N VAL A 550 -22.72 -1.14 0.20
CA VAL A 550 -22.66 -2.58 0.55
C VAL A 550 -22.85 -2.80 2.04
N ILE A 551 -22.17 -2.01 2.89
CA ILE A 551 -22.31 -2.09 4.34
C ILE A 551 -23.77 -1.79 4.76
N GLY A 552 -24.36 -0.76 4.20
CA GLY A 552 -25.73 -0.39 4.51
C GLY A 552 -26.73 -1.47 4.10
N LEU A 553 -26.65 -1.98 2.86
CA LEU A 553 -27.52 -3.06 2.39
C LEU A 553 -27.35 -4.36 3.18
N ALA A 554 -26.11 -4.74 3.48
CA ALA A 554 -25.84 -5.92 4.28
C ALA A 554 -26.39 -5.76 5.72
N GLY A 555 -26.26 -4.55 6.29
CA GLY A 555 -26.83 -4.21 7.58
C GLY A 555 -28.35 -4.31 7.59
N ASP A 556 -29.04 -3.76 6.59
CA ASP A 556 -30.49 -3.84 6.48
C ASP A 556 -30.96 -5.31 6.33
N VAL A 557 -30.30 -6.12 5.52
CA VAL A 557 -30.55 -7.56 5.41
C VAL A 557 -30.41 -8.24 6.77
N ASN A 558 -29.35 -7.94 7.52
CA ASN A 558 -29.14 -8.47 8.85
C ASN A 558 -30.30 -8.11 9.81
N VAL A 559 -30.72 -6.84 9.83
CA VAL A 559 -31.82 -6.36 10.66
C VAL A 559 -33.14 -7.04 10.27
N LEU A 560 -33.44 -7.10 8.97
CA LEU A 560 -34.66 -7.73 8.46
C LEU A 560 -34.76 -9.20 8.83
N VAL A 561 -33.67 -9.97 8.65
CA VAL A 561 -33.63 -11.38 9.00
C VAL A 561 -33.80 -11.59 10.50
N ARG A 562 -33.14 -10.76 11.33
CA ARG A 562 -33.30 -10.82 12.80
C ARG A 562 -34.69 -10.41 13.27
N SER A 563 -35.36 -9.51 12.56
CA SER A 563 -36.72 -9.08 12.91
C SER A 563 -37.77 -10.19 12.78
N LEU A 564 -37.49 -11.19 11.92
CA LEU A 564 -38.35 -12.39 11.79
C LEU A 564 -38.33 -13.24 13.09
N GLN A 565 -37.25 -13.17 13.85
CA GLN A 565 -37.09 -13.95 15.11
C GLN A 565 -37.60 -13.18 16.33
N LYS A 566 -37.17 -11.93 16.51
CA LYS A 566 -37.38 -11.16 17.74
C LYS A 566 -38.47 -10.09 17.65
N GLY A 567 -39.14 -10.00 16.50
CA GLY A 567 -39.99 -8.86 16.21
C GLY A 567 -39.18 -7.60 15.90
N PHE A 568 -39.83 -6.47 15.71
CA PHE A 568 -39.21 -5.20 15.30
C PHE A 568 -39.08 -4.26 16.51
N ASP A 569 -38.13 -4.55 17.39
CA ASP A 569 -37.87 -3.80 18.62
C ASP A 569 -37.17 -2.44 18.38
N ALA A 570 -36.93 -1.69 19.45
CA ALA A 570 -36.27 -0.37 19.35
C ALA A 570 -34.82 -0.47 18.85
N ALA A 571 -34.09 -1.49 19.26
CA ALA A 571 -32.69 -1.69 18.83
C ALA A 571 -32.60 -2.03 17.34
N GLN A 572 -33.53 -2.82 16.83
CA GLN A 572 -33.58 -3.16 15.41
C GLN A 572 -34.00 -1.96 14.54
N ARG A 573 -34.96 -1.13 15.02
CA ARG A 573 -35.29 0.12 14.36
C ARG A 573 -34.12 1.08 14.31
N GLU A 574 -33.31 1.14 15.38
CA GLU A 574 -32.09 1.96 15.42
C GLU A 574 -31.05 1.50 14.41
N GLN A 575 -30.77 0.19 14.35
CA GLN A 575 -29.86 -0.40 13.37
C GLN A 575 -30.35 -0.19 11.94
N LEU A 576 -31.65 -0.38 11.69
CA LEU A 576 -32.26 -0.11 10.38
C LEU A 576 -32.05 1.35 9.96
N ALA A 577 -32.32 2.32 10.86
CA ALA A 577 -32.09 3.73 10.57
C ALA A 577 -30.63 4.00 10.17
N GLY A 578 -29.68 3.43 10.90
CA GLY A 578 -28.25 3.60 10.62
C GLY A 578 -27.82 2.99 9.29
N PHE A 579 -28.18 1.76 9.03
CA PHE A 579 -27.80 1.06 7.80
C PHE A 579 -28.50 1.63 6.57
N THR A 580 -29.80 1.95 6.69
CA THR A 580 -30.56 2.63 5.64
C THR A 580 -29.97 3.99 5.31
N ALA A 581 -29.62 4.81 6.30
CA ALA A 581 -28.92 6.08 6.07
C ALA A 581 -27.58 5.91 5.36
N THR A 582 -26.84 4.86 5.71
CA THR A 582 -25.52 4.58 5.15
C THR A 582 -25.61 4.26 3.64
N TRP A 583 -26.51 3.38 3.20
CA TRP A 583 -26.62 3.08 1.79
C TRP A 583 -27.34 4.19 1.00
N LEU A 584 -28.29 4.89 1.60
CA LEU A 584 -28.93 6.06 0.97
C LEU A 584 -27.91 7.17 0.68
N ALA A 585 -26.95 7.39 1.55
CA ALA A 585 -25.85 8.31 1.30
C ALA A 585 -24.79 7.70 0.36
N GLY A 586 -24.49 6.41 0.49
CA GLY A 586 -23.46 5.71 -0.28
C GLY A 586 -23.80 5.60 -1.77
N LEU A 587 -25.07 5.35 -2.11
CA LEU A 587 -25.48 5.17 -3.51
C LEU A 587 -25.22 6.41 -4.39
N PRO A 588 -25.67 7.64 -4.03
CA PRO A 588 -25.34 8.83 -4.81
C PRO A 588 -23.84 9.07 -4.95
N VAL A 589 -23.08 8.85 -3.88
CA VAL A 589 -21.62 9.00 -3.87
C VAL A 589 -20.94 8.02 -4.82
N TRP A 590 -21.34 6.76 -4.77
CA TRP A 590 -20.87 5.76 -5.73
C TRP A 590 -21.17 6.18 -7.17
N LEU A 591 -22.40 6.58 -7.46
CA LEU A 591 -22.81 7.00 -8.79
C LEU A 591 -22.05 8.25 -9.26
N MET A 592 -21.79 9.23 -8.38
CA MET A 592 -21.00 10.42 -8.69
C MET A 592 -19.57 10.11 -9.10
N GLY A 593 -18.93 9.12 -8.49
CA GLY A 593 -17.59 8.66 -8.85
C GLY A 593 -17.59 7.70 -10.04
N TRP A 594 -18.48 6.71 -10.02
CA TRP A 594 -18.50 5.60 -10.96
C TRP A 594 -19.02 5.96 -12.35
N LEU A 595 -20.13 6.71 -12.42
CA LEU A 595 -20.75 7.04 -13.72
C LEU A 595 -19.82 7.83 -14.66
N PRO A 596 -19.12 8.90 -14.22
CA PRO A 596 -18.16 9.58 -15.08
C PRO A 596 -17.02 8.68 -15.52
N ALA A 597 -16.47 7.86 -14.60
CA ALA A 597 -15.40 6.92 -14.90
C ALA A 597 -15.85 5.85 -15.92
N GLN A 598 -17.06 5.33 -15.78
CA GLN A 598 -17.63 4.33 -16.69
C GLN A 598 -17.97 4.93 -18.06
N ARG A 599 -18.55 6.14 -18.10
CA ARG A 599 -18.84 6.84 -19.36
C ARG A 599 -17.57 7.10 -20.16
N ARG A 600 -16.47 7.50 -19.49
CA ARG A 600 -15.17 7.67 -20.15
C ARG A 600 -14.63 6.35 -20.69
N ALA A 601 -14.70 5.27 -19.90
CA ALA A 601 -14.24 3.95 -20.34
C ALA A 601 -15.08 3.34 -21.47
N ALA A 602 -16.34 3.72 -21.59
CA ALA A 602 -17.24 3.26 -22.65
C ALA A 602 -17.03 3.97 -24.01
N ARG A 603 -16.18 4.99 -24.07
CA ARG A 603 -15.86 5.68 -25.35
C ARG A 603 -15.04 4.79 -26.26
N ASN A 604 -15.28 4.88 -27.56
CA ASN A 604 -14.56 4.13 -28.61
C ASN A 604 -13.41 4.95 -29.22
N ASP A 605 -12.81 5.86 -28.45
CA ASP A 605 -11.68 6.70 -28.84
C ASP A 605 -10.46 6.39 -27.97
N ASP A 606 -9.33 7.05 -28.28
CA ASP A 606 -8.06 6.91 -27.54
C ASP A 606 -8.21 7.26 -26.06
N LEU A 607 -9.11 8.19 -25.71
CA LEU A 607 -9.39 8.56 -24.32
C LEU A 607 -10.10 7.42 -23.58
N GLY A 608 -11.00 6.70 -24.27
CA GLY A 608 -11.64 5.50 -23.72
C GLY A 608 -10.65 4.35 -23.54
N ALA A 609 -9.77 4.15 -24.52
CA ALA A 609 -8.70 3.15 -24.45
C ALA A 609 -7.76 3.41 -23.25
N ASP A 610 -7.32 4.65 -23.09
CA ASP A 610 -6.47 5.07 -21.97
C ASP A 610 -7.20 4.94 -20.61
N ALA A 611 -8.50 5.22 -20.55
CA ALA A 611 -9.30 5.02 -19.36
C ALA A 611 -9.41 3.52 -18.97
N ARG A 612 -9.62 2.62 -19.94
CA ARG A 612 -9.65 1.16 -19.72
C ARG A 612 -8.29 0.59 -19.32
N ARG A 613 -7.19 1.13 -19.88
CA ARG A 613 -5.81 0.73 -19.53
C ARG A 613 -5.35 1.24 -18.17
N SER A 614 -6.07 2.19 -17.58
CA SER A 614 -5.71 2.82 -16.29
C SER A 614 -5.53 1.80 -15.17
N ILE A 615 -4.40 1.85 -14.49
CA ILE A 615 -4.10 1.03 -13.30
C ILE A 615 -5.14 1.26 -12.20
N LEU A 616 -5.58 2.51 -12.00
CA LEU A 616 -6.55 2.86 -10.97
C LEU A 616 -7.91 2.17 -11.21
N ARG A 617 -8.35 2.10 -12.49
CA ARG A 617 -9.57 1.37 -12.86
C ARG A 617 -9.44 -0.12 -12.53
N LYS A 618 -8.30 -0.70 -12.88
CA LYS A 618 -8.02 -2.10 -12.60
C LYS A 618 -8.01 -2.38 -11.09
N ILE A 619 -7.30 -1.55 -10.31
CA ILE A 619 -7.26 -1.67 -8.85
C ILE A 619 -8.68 -1.65 -8.28
N TYR A 620 -9.51 -0.64 -8.65
CA TYR A 620 -10.89 -0.53 -8.19
C TYR A 620 -11.70 -1.78 -8.52
N LEU A 621 -11.72 -2.20 -9.79
CA LEU A 621 -12.51 -3.33 -10.26
C LEU A 621 -12.07 -4.65 -9.61
N TYR A 622 -10.76 -4.89 -9.52
CA TYR A 622 -10.24 -6.12 -8.90
C TYR A 622 -10.41 -6.13 -7.40
N PHE A 623 -10.29 -4.99 -6.73
CA PHE A 623 -10.54 -4.90 -5.30
C PHE A 623 -11.97 -5.34 -4.95
N TYR A 624 -12.97 -4.80 -5.62
CA TYR A 624 -14.37 -5.16 -5.35
C TYR A 624 -14.71 -6.56 -5.86
N TRP A 625 -14.13 -6.98 -6.98
CA TRP A 625 -14.29 -8.34 -7.47
C TRP A 625 -13.71 -9.36 -6.50
N LEU A 626 -12.49 -9.16 -6.01
CA LEU A 626 -11.84 -10.02 -5.01
C LEU A 626 -12.62 -10.00 -3.68
N SER A 627 -13.00 -8.83 -3.19
CA SER A 627 -13.77 -8.70 -1.95
C SER A 627 -15.10 -9.44 -2.02
N SER A 628 -15.77 -9.41 -3.17
CA SER A 628 -17.03 -10.13 -3.38
C SER A 628 -16.81 -11.65 -3.42
N VAL A 629 -15.75 -12.14 -4.05
CA VAL A 629 -15.38 -13.57 -4.05
C VAL A 629 -15.09 -14.04 -2.62
N LEU A 630 -14.33 -13.27 -1.86
CA LEU A 630 -14.03 -13.58 -0.45
C LEU A 630 -15.29 -13.57 0.40
N SER A 631 -16.18 -12.60 0.19
CA SER A 631 -17.47 -12.56 0.90
C SER A 631 -18.29 -13.84 0.63
N VAL A 632 -18.42 -14.25 -0.63
CA VAL A 632 -19.11 -15.51 -0.99
C VAL A 632 -18.43 -16.72 -0.36
N LEU A 633 -17.11 -16.79 -0.38
CA LEU A 633 -16.31 -17.87 0.19
C LEU A 633 -16.54 -18.00 1.71
N PHE A 634 -16.42 -16.90 2.46
CA PHE A 634 -16.61 -16.92 3.92
C PHE A 634 -18.06 -17.29 4.31
N ASN A 635 -19.04 -16.77 3.59
CA ASN A 635 -20.42 -17.12 3.84
C ASN A 635 -20.72 -18.60 3.46
N ALA A 636 -20.10 -19.12 2.40
CA ALA A 636 -20.21 -20.54 2.04
C ALA A 636 -19.61 -21.46 3.13
N ILE A 637 -18.45 -21.09 3.68
CA ILE A 637 -17.84 -21.79 4.82
C ILE A 637 -18.81 -21.80 6.01
N PHE A 638 -19.41 -20.66 6.32
CA PHE A 638 -20.35 -20.53 7.41
C PHE A 638 -21.62 -21.38 7.19
N ILE A 639 -22.15 -21.39 5.97
CA ILE A 639 -23.31 -22.22 5.62
C ILE A 639 -22.97 -23.71 5.78
N VAL A 640 -21.81 -24.15 5.29
CA VAL A 640 -21.35 -25.56 5.43
C VAL A 640 -21.16 -25.90 6.92
N TYR A 641 -20.56 -24.98 7.69
CA TYR A 641 -20.44 -25.14 9.13
C TYR A 641 -21.80 -25.36 9.80
N GLN A 642 -22.77 -24.50 9.52
CA GLN A 642 -24.10 -24.61 10.13
C GLN A 642 -24.79 -25.94 9.74
N MET A 643 -24.61 -26.38 8.50
CA MET A 643 -25.16 -27.66 8.05
C MET A 643 -24.48 -28.87 8.73
N LEU A 644 -23.17 -28.84 8.86
CA LEU A 644 -22.42 -29.88 9.57
C LEU A 644 -22.73 -29.90 11.08
N ALA A 645 -22.83 -28.73 11.68
CA ALA A 645 -23.16 -28.59 13.10
C ALA A 645 -24.56 -29.10 13.42
N LEU A 646 -25.53 -28.91 12.53
CA LEU A 646 -26.87 -29.53 12.61
C LEU A 646 -26.77 -31.06 12.52
N PHE A 647 -25.99 -31.56 11.55
CA PHE A 647 -25.87 -33.00 11.32
C PHE A 647 -25.20 -33.71 12.49
N VAL A 648 -24.19 -33.13 13.09
CA VAL A 648 -23.44 -33.70 14.25
C VAL A 648 -24.16 -33.48 15.59
N GLY A 649 -25.25 -32.70 15.59
CA GLY A 649 -26.01 -32.42 16.80
C GLY A 649 -25.37 -31.38 17.75
N VAL A 650 -24.37 -30.68 17.29
CA VAL A 650 -23.69 -29.58 18.03
C VAL A 650 -24.67 -28.45 18.38
N LEU A 651 -25.67 -28.23 17.52
CA LEU A 651 -26.70 -27.20 17.68
C LEU A 651 -27.93 -27.73 18.46
N ALA A 652 -27.87 -28.91 19.09
CA ALA A 652 -29.01 -29.50 19.81
C ALA A 652 -29.53 -28.66 20.99
N GLY A 653 -28.77 -27.67 21.47
CA GLY A 653 -29.13 -26.69 22.48
C GLY A 653 -29.54 -25.31 21.93
N GLU A 654 -29.33 -25.03 20.65
CA GLU A 654 -29.76 -23.77 20.02
C GLU A 654 -31.21 -23.87 19.53
N SER A 655 -31.90 -22.73 19.53
CA SER A 655 -33.24 -22.74 18.94
C SER A 655 -33.12 -22.88 17.40
N ILE A 656 -34.01 -23.70 16.81
CA ILE A 656 -34.10 -23.85 15.35
C ILE A 656 -34.21 -22.48 14.67
N LEU A 657 -34.86 -21.52 15.36
CA LEU A 657 -35.06 -20.18 14.83
C LEU A 657 -33.74 -19.37 14.77
N ASP A 658 -32.84 -19.58 15.75
CA ASP A 658 -31.50 -18.93 15.71
C ASP A 658 -30.64 -19.45 14.55
N THR A 659 -30.68 -20.73 14.29
CA THR A 659 -30.01 -21.38 13.15
C THR A 659 -30.55 -20.88 11.81
N VAL A 660 -31.88 -20.83 11.68
CA VAL A 660 -32.54 -20.30 10.47
C VAL A 660 -32.21 -18.84 10.24
N THR A 661 -32.14 -18.05 11.33
CA THR A 661 -31.75 -16.63 11.26
C THR A 661 -30.31 -16.46 10.79
N SER A 662 -29.36 -17.16 11.36
CA SER A 662 -27.95 -17.08 10.97
C SER A 662 -27.72 -17.57 9.52
N LEU A 663 -28.42 -18.62 9.12
CA LEU A 663 -28.39 -19.11 7.74
C LEU A 663 -29.01 -18.09 6.76
N GLY A 664 -30.12 -17.45 7.13
CA GLY A 664 -30.74 -16.38 6.36
C GLY A 664 -29.83 -15.17 6.15
N GLN A 665 -29.08 -14.78 7.18
CA GLN A 665 -28.08 -13.72 7.07
C GLN A 665 -26.95 -14.11 6.12
N ALA A 666 -26.39 -15.31 6.26
CA ALA A 666 -25.32 -15.79 5.40
C ALA A 666 -25.76 -15.89 3.93
N ILE A 667 -26.98 -16.34 3.67
CA ILE A 667 -27.57 -16.36 2.33
C ILE A 667 -27.72 -14.92 1.78
N GLY A 668 -28.24 -13.98 2.59
CA GLY A 668 -28.40 -12.58 2.20
C GLY A 668 -27.06 -11.94 1.83
N PHE A 669 -26.03 -12.14 2.62
CA PHE A 669 -24.67 -11.65 2.33
C PHE A 669 -24.05 -12.32 1.10
N THR A 670 -24.32 -13.62 0.91
CA THR A 670 -23.90 -14.33 -0.31
C THR A 670 -24.54 -13.73 -1.56
N VAL A 671 -25.82 -13.39 -1.50
CA VAL A 671 -26.52 -12.76 -2.62
C VAL A 671 -25.93 -11.39 -2.95
N ILE A 672 -25.69 -10.52 -1.94
CA ILE A 672 -25.04 -9.22 -2.14
C ILE A 672 -23.65 -9.42 -2.75
N GLY A 673 -22.85 -10.34 -2.21
CA GLY A 673 -21.54 -10.68 -2.74
C GLY A 673 -21.59 -11.18 -4.18
N ALA A 674 -22.53 -12.07 -4.50
CA ALA A 674 -22.72 -12.61 -5.85
C ALA A 674 -23.12 -11.53 -6.87
N VAL A 675 -24.02 -10.61 -6.51
CA VAL A 675 -24.39 -9.48 -7.36
C VAL A 675 -23.19 -8.58 -7.67
N LEU A 676 -22.41 -8.25 -6.65
CA LEU A 676 -21.17 -7.46 -6.81
C LEU A 676 -20.14 -8.18 -7.67
N TRP A 677 -19.97 -9.49 -7.43
CA TRP A 677 -19.07 -10.33 -8.19
C TRP A 677 -19.41 -10.35 -9.67
N VAL A 678 -20.67 -10.66 -10.00
CA VAL A 678 -21.17 -10.71 -11.38
C VAL A 678 -21.04 -9.36 -12.06
N TYR A 679 -21.44 -8.27 -11.38
CA TYR A 679 -21.35 -6.91 -11.93
C TYR A 679 -19.90 -6.54 -12.30
N HIS A 680 -18.94 -6.69 -11.36
CA HIS A 680 -17.56 -6.33 -11.61
C HIS A 680 -16.89 -7.27 -12.61
N PHE A 681 -17.26 -8.56 -12.62
CA PHE A 681 -16.81 -9.51 -13.63
C PHE A 681 -17.26 -9.12 -15.03
N LEU A 682 -18.53 -8.72 -15.21
CA LEU A 682 -19.04 -8.30 -16.51
C LEU A 682 -18.34 -7.03 -17.01
N VAL A 683 -18.06 -6.07 -16.13
CA VAL A 683 -17.31 -4.86 -16.49
C VAL A 683 -15.88 -5.23 -16.90
N LEU A 684 -15.19 -6.07 -16.13
CA LEU A 684 -13.84 -6.56 -16.45
C LEU A 684 -13.80 -7.34 -17.76
N ARG A 685 -14.79 -8.21 -17.98
CA ARG A 685 -14.92 -8.96 -19.24
C ARG A 685 -15.13 -8.02 -20.43
N GLY A 686 -15.95 -6.97 -20.24
CA GLY A 686 -16.15 -5.91 -21.23
C GLY A 686 -14.84 -5.20 -21.56
N ASP A 687 -14.12 -4.71 -20.57
CA ASP A 687 -12.82 -4.04 -20.74
C ASP A 687 -11.81 -4.93 -21.49
N ASN A 688 -11.75 -6.22 -21.14
CA ASN A 688 -10.86 -7.18 -21.80
C ASN A 688 -11.26 -7.46 -23.25
N SER A 689 -12.56 -7.50 -23.56
CA SER A 689 -13.03 -7.68 -24.93
C SER A 689 -12.70 -6.49 -25.83
N PHE A 690 -12.78 -5.26 -25.30
CA PHE A 690 -12.32 -4.07 -26.00
C PHE A 690 -10.81 -4.09 -26.23
N ALA A 691 -10.02 -4.46 -25.22
CA ALA A 691 -8.57 -4.55 -25.36
C ALA A 691 -8.14 -5.59 -26.42
N LYS A 692 -8.83 -6.73 -26.51
CA LYS A 692 -8.59 -7.73 -27.56
C LYS A 692 -8.90 -7.17 -28.95
N ARG A 693 -10.05 -6.52 -29.12
CA ARG A 693 -10.41 -5.91 -30.41
C ARG A 693 -9.42 -4.82 -30.82
N GLU A 694 -8.99 -3.99 -29.87
CA GLU A 694 -7.94 -2.98 -30.15
C GLU A 694 -6.64 -3.64 -30.61
N GLN A 695 -6.24 -4.74 -29.95
CA GLN A 695 -5.05 -5.51 -30.30
C GLN A 695 -5.19 -6.16 -31.69
N GLU A 696 -6.34 -6.77 -31.98
CA GLU A 696 -6.64 -7.37 -33.28
C GLU A 696 -6.59 -6.31 -34.40
N VAL A 697 -7.16 -5.11 -34.16
CA VAL A 697 -7.11 -4.00 -35.11
C VAL A 697 -5.67 -3.51 -35.33
N VAL A 698 -4.87 -3.42 -34.26
CA VAL A 698 -3.45 -3.03 -34.37
C VAL A 698 -2.66 -4.10 -35.10
N GLU A 699 -2.87 -5.39 -34.78
CA GLU A 699 -2.21 -6.51 -35.47
C GLU A 699 -2.60 -6.56 -36.96
N GLN A 700 -3.88 -6.31 -37.27
CA GLN A 700 -4.35 -6.28 -38.65
C GLN A 700 -3.74 -5.10 -39.44
N LYS A 701 -3.72 -3.90 -38.85
CA LYS A 701 -3.03 -2.73 -39.45
C LYS A 701 -1.53 -2.98 -39.60
N ASP A 702 -0.91 -3.65 -38.63
CA ASP A 702 0.48 -4.03 -38.70
C ASP A 702 0.73 -5.02 -39.86
N LEU A 703 -0.16 -6.00 -40.02
CA LEU A 703 -0.08 -6.96 -41.11
C LEU A 703 -0.27 -6.28 -42.47
N GLU A 704 -1.27 -5.40 -42.60
CA GLU A 704 -1.52 -4.61 -43.79
C GLU A 704 -0.29 -3.74 -44.16
N ALA A 705 0.31 -3.10 -43.14
CA ALA A 705 1.51 -2.28 -43.34
C ALA A 705 2.71 -3.14 -43.81
N TRP A 706 2.85 -4.37 -43.28
CA TRP A 706 3.87 -5.28 -43.81
C TRP A 706 3.59 -5.73 -45.27
N GLN A 707 2.35 -5.98 -45.63
CA GLN A 707 1.95 -6.39 -46.97
C GLN A 707 2.11 -5.25 -48.00
N THR A 708 1.97 -3.99 -47.58
CA THR A 708 2.15 -2.82 -48.40
C THR A 708 3.60 -2.34 -48.50
N LEU A 709 4.49 -2.88 -47.65
CA LEU A 709 5.91 -2.52 -47.67
C LEU A 709 6.62 -3.21 -48.83
N ARG A 710 7.07 -2.42 -49.82
CA ARG A 710 7.81 -2.89 -50.99
C ARG A 710 9.31 -2.84 -50.72
N VAL A 711 9.89 -4.00 -50.43
CA VAL A 711 11.34 -4.17 -50.28
C VAL A 711 11.90 -4.88 -51.51
N ILE A 712 12.86 -4.27 -52.17
CA ILE A 712 13.51 -4.82 -53.36
C ILE A 712 14.97 -5.14 -53.03
N ILE A 713 15.39 -6.37 -53.33
CA ILE A 713 16.77 -6.81 -53.22
C ILE A 713 17.37 -6.73 -54.65
N VAL A 714 18.35 -5.85 -54.83
CA VAL A 714 19.03 -5.66 -56.12
C VAL A 714 20.41 -6.29 -56.06
N SER A 715 20.71 -7.21 -56.97
CA SER A 715 21.99 -7.88 -57.07
C SER A 715 22.29 -8.39 -58.47
N GLU A 716 23.57 -8.49 -58.83
CA GLU A 716 24.06 -9.19 -60.04
C GLU A 716 24.23 -10.68 -59.76
N ASP A 717 24.36 -11.07 -58.51
CA ASP A 717 24.68 -12.43 -58.08
C ASP A 717 23.51 -13.11 -57.35
N GLU A 718 23.14 -14.31 -57.80
CA GLU A 718 22.08 -15.13 -57.22
C GLU A 718 22.46 -15.68 -55.87
N THR A 719 23.75 -15.88 -55.65
CA THR A 719 24.27 -16.41 -54.39
C THR A 719 24.09 -15.42 -53.23
N PHE A 720 23.89 -14.13 -53.49
CA PHE A 720 23.56 -13.12 -52.52
C PHE A 720 22.04 -12.90 -52.39
N ALA A 721 21.32 -12.71 -53.48
CA ALA A 721 19.94 -12.24 -53.47
C ALA A 721 18.97 -13.30 -52.89
N ALA A 722 19.10 -14.58 -53.34
CA ALA A 722 18.18 -15.63 -52.92
C ALA A 722 18.33 -16.02 -51.45
N PRO A 723 19.55 -16.23 -50.89
CA PRO A 723 19.72 -16.47 -49.45
C PRO A 723 19.27 -15.28 -48.59
N MET A 724 19.55 -14.05 -49.03
CA MET A 724 19.13 -12.83 -48.33
C MET A 724 17.59 -12.74 -48.26
N ALA A 725 16.92 -12.98 -49.38
CA ALA A 725 15.44 -12.98 -49.40
C ALA A 725 14.86 -14.07 -48.50
N ALA A 726 15.46 -15.27 -48.48
CA ALA A 726 15.04 -16.37 -47.64
C ALA A 726 15.22 -16.06 -46.14
N GLU A 727 16.36 -15.48 -45.77
CA GLU A 727 16.64 -15.14 -44.37
C GLU A 727 15.78 -13.94 -43.91
N LEU A 728 15.59 -12.94 -44.76
CA LEU A 728 14.65 -11.85 -44.45
C LEU A 728 13.22 -12.37 -44.29
N LYS A 729 12.78 -13.30 -45.12
CA LYS A 729 11.47 -13.93 -44.96
C LYS A 729 11.34 -14.74 -43.66
N LYS A 730 12.42 -15.38 -43.21
CA LYS A 730 12.48 -16.11 -41.95
C LYS A 730 12.43 -15.15 -40.74
N LEU A 731 13.17 -14.05 -40.78
CA LEU A 731 13.22 -13.03 -39.73
C LEU A 731 12.00 -12.09 -39.71
N LEU A 732 11.35 -11.92 -40.86
CA LEU A 732 10.19 -11.07 -41.14
C LEU A 732 9.15 -11.85 -41.96
N PRO A 733 8.38 -12.76 -41.32
CA PRO A 733 7.51 -13.71 -42.02
C PRO A 733 6.43 -13.07 -42.92
N HIS A 734 6.06 -11.81 -42.62
CA HIS A 734 5.04 -11.06 -43.38
C HIS A 734 5.61 -10.24 -44.53
N LEU A 735 6.94 -10.21 -44.67
CA LEU A 735 7.61 -9.51 -45.77
C LEU A 735 7.78 -10.43 -46.98
N SER A 736 7.45 -9.93 -48.16
CA SER A 736 7.72 -10.61 -49.43
C SER A 736 8.69 -9.75 -50.24
N PRO A 737 10.01 -9.89 -50.02
CA PRO A 737 10.97 -9.09 -50.79
C PRO A 737 11.00 -9.52 -52.26
N GLU A 738 11.00 -8.52 -53.16
CA GLU A 738 11.16 -8.76 -54.57
C GLU A 738 12.65 -8.78 -54.93
N ILE A 739 13.07 -9.71 -55.79
CA ILE A 739 14.45 -9.80 -56.25
C ILE A 739 14.54 -9.23 -57.66
N VAL A 740 15.43 -8.25 -57.86
CA VAL A 740 15.74 -7.69 -59.16
C VAL A 740 17.19 -8.01 -59.52
N ARG A 741 17.40 -8.75 -60.60
CA ARG A 741 18.72 -9.13 -61.09
C ARG A 741 19.19 -8.16 -62.15
N LEU A 742 20.42 -7.75 -62.05
CA LEU A 742 21.11 -6.97 -63.07
C LEU A 742 21.90 -7.91 -64.01
N PRO A 743 22.01 -7.60 -65.32
CA PRO A 743 21.47 -6.43 -66.05
C PRO A 743 20.00 -6.60 -66.46
N VAL A 744 19.20 -5.54 -66.34
CA VAL A 744 17.80 -5.44 -66.79
C VAL A 744 17.67 -4.14 -67.61
N ALA A 745 16.66 -4.02 -68.44
CA ALA A 745 16.40 -2.81 -69.23
C ALA A 745 16.21 -1.57 -68.33
N GLU A 746 16.83 -0.46 -68.61
CA GLU A 746 16.88 0.77 -67.80
C GLU A 746 15.49 1.25 -67.36
N ALA A 747 14.52 1.26 -68.27
CA ALA A 747 13.16 1.71 -67.96
C ALA A 747 12.41 0.80 -66.95
N ASP A 748 12.76 -0.48 -66.95
CA ASP A 748 12.10 -1.48 -66.04
C ASP A 748 12.63 -1.40 -64.61
N ILE A 749 13.94 -1.11 -64.47
CA ILE A 749 14.57 -0.90 -63.16
C ILE A 749 14.07 0.40 -62.53
N GLU A 750 14.03 1.51 -63.24
CA GLU A 750 13.58 2.79 -62.70
C GLU A 750 12.15 2.72 -62.19
N SER A 751 11.26 2.06 -62.96
CA SER A 751 9.87 1.94 -62.54
C SER A 751 9.71 1.10 -61.27
N LYS A 752 10.46 0.01 -61.10
CA LYS A 752 10.44 -0.84 -59.89
C LYS A 752 11.05 -0.13 -58.70
N LEU A 753 12.21 0.50 -58.85
CA LEU A 753 12.91 1.20 -57.80
C LEU A 753 12.17 2.48 -57.33
N ALA A 754 11.42 3.12 -58.21
CA ALA A 754 10.56 4.26 -57.85
C ALA A 754 9.37 3.85 -56.97
N ALA A 755 8.88 2.61 -57.16
CA ALA A 755 7.77 2.06 -56.34
C ALA A 755 8.22 1.38 -55.06
N ALA A 756 9.52 1.28 -54.78
CA ALA A 756 10.08 0.64 -53.62
C ALA A 756 10.09 1.58 -52.38
N ASP A 757 9.79 1.03 -51.22
CA ASP A 757 9.99 1.71 -49.94
C ASP A 757 11.42 1.53 -49.41
N ALA A 758 12.02 0.37 -49.64
CA ALA A 758 13.42 0.08 -49.32
C ALA A 758 14.11 -0.76 -50.40
N ILE A 759 15.39 -0.47 -50.62
CA ILE A 759 16.27 -1.22 -51.49
C ILE A 759 17.40 -1.82 -50.68
N VAL A 760 17.54 -3.15 -50.73
CA VAL A 760 18.66 -3.88 -50.12
C VAL A 760 19.64 -4.23 -51.28
N THR A 761 20.86 -3.72 -51.21
CA THR A 761 21.81 -3.90 -52.30
C THR A 761 23.24 -4.03 -51.78
N PRO A 762 24.10 -4.78 -52.47
CA PRO A 762 25.55 -4.73 -52.22
C PRO A 762 26.12 -3.33 -52.40
N TRP A 763 27.13 -2.99 -51.62
CA TRP A 763 27.80 -1.69 -51.70
C TRP A 763 28.34 -1.39 -53.09
N THR A 764 28.72 -2.42 -53.84
CA THR A 764 29.24 -2.31 -55.22
C THR A 764 28.23 -1.75 -56.22
N LEU A 765 26.95 -2.00 -55.98
CA LEU A 765 25.86 -1.53 -56.85
C LEU A 765 25.21 -0.24 -56.34
N ALA A 766 25.46 0.13 -55.11
CA ALA A 766 24.79 1.27 -54.46
C ALA A 766 25.07 2.62 -55.14
N GLN A 767 26.17 2.74 -55.89
CA GLN A 767 26.58 3.94 -56.62
C GLN A 767 26.04 3.98 -58.08
N GLN A 768 25.41 2.91 -58.56
CA GLN A 768 24.77 2.95 -59.91
C GLN A 768 23.66 4.00 -59.91
N THR A 769 23.60 4.77 -61.04
CA THR A 769 22.75 5.95 -61.16
C THR A 769 21.29 5.69 -60.78
N HIS A 770 20.74 4.55 -61.20
CA HIS A 770 19.34 4.17 -60.93
C HIS A 770 19.06 3.89 -59.46
N ILE A 771 20.03 3.27 -58.75
CA ILE A 771 19.89 2.96 -57.31
C ILE A 771 20.18 4.24 -56.49
N ALA A 772 21.22 4.97 -56.85
CA ALA A 772 21.60 6.20 -56.13
C ALA A 772 20.49 7.26 -56.17
N ASN A 773 19.80 7.42 -57.29
CA ASN A 773 18.73 8.42 -57.48
C ASN A 773 17.35 7.96 -57.05
N SER A 774 17.16 6.67 -56.67
CA SER A 774 15.85 6.18 -56.19
C SER A 774 15.44 6.91 -54.90
N PRO A 775 14.16 7.27 -54.72
CA PRO A 775 13.63 7.84 -53.48
C PRO A 775 13.58 6.82 -52.33
N ALA A 776 13.66 5.52 -52.62
CA ALA A 776 13.60 4.46 -51.63
C ALA A 776 14.74 4.51 -50.60
N HIS A 777 14.48 4.04 -49.37
CA HIS A 777 15.51 3.94 -48.35
C HIS A 777 16.54 2.85 -48.72
N LYS A 778 17.81 3.23 -48.84
CA LYS A 778 18.88 2.33 -49.26
C LYS A 778 19.51 1.63 -48.07
N ILE A 779 19.45 0.32 -48.05
CA ILE A 779 20.09 -0.56 -47.08
C ILE A 779 21.28 -1.21 -47.82
N ILE A 780 22.46 -0.66 -47.55
CA ILE A 780 23.68 -1.05 -48.28
C ILE A 780 24.36 -2.16 -47.49
N VAL A 781 24.56 -3.31 -48.14
CA VAL A 781 25.16 -4.48 -47.53
C VAL A 781 26.64 -4.56 -47.98
N PRO A 782 27.58 -4.58 -47.02
CA PRO A 782 28.98 -4.80 -47.31
C PRO A 782 29.19 -6.29 -47.60
N ILE A 783 29.56 -6.65 -48.84
CA ILE A 783 29.97 -8.02 -49.19
C ILE A 783 31.48 -8.13 -48.91
N PRO A 784 31.94 -9.12 -48.12
CA PRO A 784 33.35 -9.30 -47.85
C PRO A 784 34.10 -9.58 -49.18
N LEU A 785 35.12 -8.78 -49.48
CA LEU A 785 36.06 -9.04 -50.58
C LEU A 785 37.22 -9.86 -49.99
N LYS A 786 37.72 -10.82 -50.77
CA LYS A 786 38.97 -11.51 -50.45
C LYS A 786 40.11 -10.47 -50.29
N ASP A 787 40.85 -10.57 -49.21
CA ASP A 787 42.03 -9.73 -48.91
C ASP A 787 41.74 -8.23 -48.68
N ALA A 788 40.51 -7.87 -48.23
CA ALA A 788 40.13 -6.48 -47.90
C ALA A 788 39.85 -6.30 -46.42
N THR A 789 40.36 -5.22 -45.82
CA THR A 789 40.06 -4.84 -44.42
C THR A 789 39.04 -3.69 -44.42
N TRP A 790 37.88 -3.90 -43.83
CA TRP A 790 36.82 -2.89 -43.67
C TRP A 790 37.08 -2.03 -42.44
N ILE A 791 37.24 -0.74 -42.61
CA ILE A 791 37.49 0.22 -41.51
C ILE A 791 36.13 0.84 -41.13
N GLY A 792 35.78 0.82 -39.83
CA GLY A 792 34.55 1.45 -39.30
C GLY A 792 33.32 0.52 -39.24
N LEU A 793 33.42 -0.75 -39.64
CA LEU A 793 32.38 -1.75 -39.47
C LEU A 793 32.78 -2.72 -38.37
N SER A 794 32.07 -2.70 -37.26
CA SER A 794 32.20 -3.74 -36.22
C SER A 794 31.78 -5.09 -36.80
N GLN A 795 32.42 -6.17 -36.34
CA GLN A 795 32.31 -7.56 -36.77
C GLN A 795 30.98 -7.95 -37.41
N MET A 796 31.03 -8.45 -38.67
CA MET A 796 29.90 -8.87 -39.50
C MET A 796 29.16 -10.15 -39.01
N ALA A 797 29.13 -10.45 -37.73
CA ALA A 797 28.30 -11.51 -37.22
C ALA A 797 26.85 -11.00 -37.19
N ASN A 798 25.94 -11.66 -37.93
CA ASN A 798 24.51 -11.40 -37.95
C ASN A 798 24.07 -10.15 -38.72
N TYR A 799 24.67 -9.85 -39.89
CA TYR A 799 24.25 -8.70 -40.73
C TYR A 799 22.80 -8.84 -41.24
N GLU A 800 22.28 -10.05 -41.40
CA GLU A 800 20.88 -10.31 -41.74
C GLU A 800 19.89 -9.75 -40.71
N VAL A 801 20.23 -9.89 -39.42
CA VAL A 801 19.44 -9.31 -38.34
C VAL A 801 19.46 -7.78 -38.39
N GLN A 802 20.60 -7.18 -38.70
CA GLN A 802 20.71 -5.71 -38.84
C GLN A 802 19.91 -5.20 -40.04
N ILE A 803 19.93 -5.93 -41.15
CA ILE A 803 19.10 -5.60 -42.33
C ILE A 803 17.61 -5.71 -41.97
N ALA A 804 17.21 -6.78 -41.30
CA ALA A 804 15.84 -6.94 -40.83
C ALA A 804 15.41 -5.79 -39.88
N GLN A 805 16.29 -5.34 -38.98
CA GLN A 805 16.04 -4.16 -38.12
C GLN A 805 15.95 -2.86 -38.96
N ALA A 806 16.78 -2.67 -39.97
CA ALA A 806 16.70 -1.51 -40.86
C ALA A 806 15.38 -1.50 -41.64
N VAL A 807 14.92 -2.64 -42.15
CA VAL A 807 13.63 -2.81 -42.81
C VAL A 807 12.47 -2.47 -41.88
N ARG A 808 12.53 -2.94 -40.61
CA ARG A 808 11.56 -2.53 -39.57
C ARG A 808 11.57 -1.02 -39.34
N GLY A 809 12.73 -0.39 -39.38
CA GLY A 809 12.86 1.06 -39.23
C GLY A 809 12.17 1.81 -40.39
N VAL A 810 12.25 1.31 -41.63
CA VAL A 810 11.53 1.85 -42.78
C VAL A 810 10.03 1.74 -42.61
N LEU A 811 9.54 0.57 -42.16
CA LEU A 811 8.12 0.35 -41.84
C LEU A 811 7.60 1.36 -40.81
N GLN A 812 8.36 1.58 -39.73
CA GLN A 812 8.00 2.55 -38.72
C GLN A 812 7.91 3.98 -39.25
N LYS A 813 8.85 4.39 -40.12
CA LYS A 813 8.81 5.70 -40.78
C LYS A 813 7.60 5.84 -41.73
N LYS A 814 7.28 4.79 -42.49
CA LYS A 814 6.12 4.77 -43.37
C LYS A 814 4.82 4.93 -42.57
N LYS A 815 4.65 4.18 -41.47
CA LYS A 815 3.49 4.31 -40.56
C LYS A 815 3.36 5.72 -39.99
N LEU A 816 4.47 6.38 -39.60
CA LEU A 816 4.45 7.75 -39.11
C LEU A 816 4.00 8.75 -40.18
N HIS A 817 4.37 8.54 -41.42
CA HIS A 817 3.94 9.41 -42.55
C HIS A 817 2.47 9.19 -42.95
N GLU A 818 1.94 7.99 -42.81
CA GLU A 818 0.53 7.68 -43.09
C GLU A 818 -0.41 8.11 -41.95
N SER A 819 0.13 8.40 -40.75
CA SER A 819 -0.63 8.84 -39.55
C SER A 819 -0.71 10.37 -39.41
N VAL A 820 0.01 11.14 -40.20
CA VAL A 820 -0.02 12.62 -40.32
C VAL A 820 -0.90 13.02 -41.49
#